data_0d324f5ccb3aecfc689e87b08d4a4980
#
_entry.id   0d324f5ccb3aecfc689e87b08d4a4980
#
_cell.length_a   1.000
_cell.length_b   1.000
_cell.length_c   1.000
_cell.angle_alpha   90.00
_cell.angle_beta   90.00
_cell.angle_gamma   90.00
#
_symmetry.space_group_name_H-M   'P 1'
#
loop_
_entity.id
_entity.type
_entity.pdbx_description
1 polymer ?
#
loop_
_entity_poly.entity_id
_entity_poly.type
_entity_poly.pdbx_seq_one_letter_code
_entity_poly.pdbx_strand_id
1 'polypeptide(L)'
;MSGNGHLRGLAAFVAGWRSVLTGLGITGRIALQKPVTVRYPAEKVVLSPRWRGALRLRGMLGRDEIPLVTSDPPSYNGVIDGLHRTERLAPCVGNCPANVDARGQNYLVAEGKLVEAYELVRERNILPGVLGRICHHPCESACRRNYYDEPVAVRPLHRLVAEEYAKTERDVRPLPKTRGKTVAVIGSGPSGLAAALDLMRLGYTVEMFEKEDKPGGALYSGVPSYRLPRDVLHSEIDGLVKLGLDLRCGVEIGKDVTMAKVIEDHDAVLLCVGLQVSRLLPIPGNDAEGVMGALEFLRAANWKGDAGVQGKRVFVIGGGNVAVDVARCAVRVGASEVKLGCLEAPNEMPCHPWEIEEALDEGVVAMCSQAPDSVLEEDGKVVGMRLRDCLSVFDEAGRFAPQYGEGTTDVPCDVVVFAIGQASKLDTIIEGTGLQLNERGILIVDGSTAATTAPGVFASGEVVTGPGSAIASIATGHEAAHSIHRYLQGEDLAERRIPRPVPVYPKRQPALLEGVETYRLRKQMPMARPEDRVTDFRPVELGLTHQEGLAEAARCLRCQSEVCVGCTFCARTCPDYAIAVERVDEPGVRCLTRYDLDVSKCCFCGLCAEQCPTNALTHTGQYELSFYHRPLLTFDKGEMLRDGGGTRATGRDGIDSPSCPTRREGTRL
;
A
#
# COMPACT_ATOMS: atom_id res chain seq x y z
N MET A 1 -31.48 59.16 -80.07
CA MET A 1 -31.44 58.60 -78.72
C MET A 1 -31.48 57.06 -78.83
N SER A 2 -30.39 56.38 -79.06
CA SER A 2 -30.31 54.87 -79.02
C SER A 2 -28.86 54.42 -79.10
N GLY A 3 -28.09 54.72 -78.09
CA GLY A 3 -26.67 54.30 -78.04
C GLY A 3 -26.23 53.60 -76.73
N ASN A 4 -27.07 53.63 -75.64
CA ASN A 4 -26.66 53.18 -74.36
C ASN A 4 -27.14 51.77 -73.94
N GLY A 5 -27.96 51.14 -74.74
CA GLY A 5 -28.52 49.76 -74.40
C GLY A 5 -27.52 48.64 -74.67
N HIS A 6 -26.76 48.75 -75.79
CA HIS A 6 -25.83 47.68 -76.15
C HIS A 6 -24.57 47.62 -75.23
N LEU A 7 -24.08 48.76 -74.76
CA LEU A 7 -22.95 48.78 -73.79
C LEU A 7 -23.28 48.22 -72.43
N ARG A 8 -24.53 48.43 -71.96
CA ARG A 8 -24.97 47.81 -70.72
C ARG A 8 -25.15 46.30 -70.82
N GLY A 9 -25.62 45.78 -71.99
CA GLY A 9 -25.70 44.37 -72.26
C GLY A 9 -24.35 43.69 -72.35
N LEU A 10 -23.35 44.33 -72.98
CA LEU A 10 -22.01 43.80 -73.11
C LEU A 10 -21.28 43.79 -71.71
N ALA A 11 -21.46 44.86 -70.93
CA ALA A 11 -20.91 44.89 -69.56
C ALA A 11 -21.55 43.85 -68.65
N ALA A 12 -22.84 43.61 -68.73
CA ALA A 12 -23.51 42.55 -68.01
C ALA A 12 -23.08 41.18 -68.44
N PHE A 13 -22.86 40.94 -69.73
CA PHE A 13 -22.34 39.68 -70.29
C PHE A 13 -20.92 39.42 -69.83
N VAL A 14 -20.01 40.41 -69.86
CA VAL A 14 -18.63 40.30 -69.37
C VAL A 14 -18.60 40.04 -67.85
N ALA A 15 -19.46 40.74 -67.07
CA ALA A 15 -19.57 40.52 -65.65
C ALA A 15 -20.08 39.12 -65.31
N GLY A 16 -21.05 38.61 -66.11
CA GLY A 16 -21.52 37.23 -65.96
C GLY A 16 -20.46 36.19 -66.25
N TRP A 17 -19.72 36.34 -67.32
CA TRP A 17 -18.58 35.43 -67.64
C TRP A 17 -17.47 35.50 -66.60
N ARG A 18 -17.17 36.69 -66.09
CA ARG A 18 -16.20 36.86 -65.00
C ARG A 18 -16.64 36.16 -63.75
N SER A 19 -17.88 36.20 -63.38
CA SER A 19 -18.48 35.45 -62.27
C SER A 19 -18.37 33.95 -62.45
N VAL A 20 -18.70 33.44 -63.64
CA VAL A 20 -18.57 32.02 -64.02
C VAL A 20 -17.10 31.55 -63.93
N LEU A 21 -16.17 32.32 -64.52
CA LEU A 21 -14.76 31.98 -64.46
C LEU A 21 -14.19 32.03 -63.05
N THR A 22 -14.66 33.00 -62.20
CA THR A 22 -14.30 33.03 -60.78
C THR A 22 -14.83 31.79 -60.05
N GLY A 23 -16.07 31.43 -60.29
CA GLY A 23 -16.68 30.22 -59.71
C GLY A 23 -15.94 28.94 -60.14
N LEU A 24 -15.62 28.81 -61.40
CA LEU A 24 -14.83 27.69 -61.92
C LEU A 24 -13.39 27.65 -61.33
N GLY A 25 -12.77 28.84 -61.14
CA GLY A 25 -11.47 28.92 -60.45
C GLY A 25 -11.53 28.48 -59.00
N ILE A 26 -12.58 28.87 -58.27
CA ILE A 26 -12.80 28.43 -56.88
C ILE A 26 -13.04 26.92 -56.84
N THR A 27 -13.93 26.39 -57.67
CA THR A 27 -14.25 24.96 -57.73
C THR A 27 -13.05 24.13 -58.15
N GLY A 28 -12.27 24.62 -59.15
CA GLY A 28 -11.03 23.96 -59.55
C GLY A 28 -9.99 23.92 -58.43
N ARG A 29 -9.87 25.02 -57.68
CA ARG A 29 -8.96 25.07 -56.52
C ARG A 29 -9.39 24.12 -55.42
N ILE A 30 -10.69 24.01 -55.15
CA ILE A 30 -11.25 23.06 -54.15
C ILE A 30 -11.08 21.62 -54.66
N ALA A 31 -11.27 21.34 -55.94
CA ALA A 31 -11.08 20.00 -56.52
C ALA A 31 -9.63 19.51 -56.42
N LEU A 32 -8.66 20.41 -56.36
CA LEU A 32 -7.22 20.11 -56.20
C LEU A 32 -6.78 19.98 -54.73
N GLN A 33 -7.66 20.34 -53.77
CA GLN A 33 -7.37 20.18 -52.37
C GLN A 33 -7.61 18.74 -51.94
N LYS A 34 -6.91 18.25 -50.90
CA LYS A 34 -7.18 16.95 -50.28
C LYS A 34 -8.64 16.95 -49.82
N PRO A 35 -9.43 15.88 -50.15
CA PRO A 35 -10.81 15.78 -49.72
C PRO A 35 -10.91 15.84 -48.21
N VAL A 36 -11.83 16.68 -47.73
CA VAL A 36 -12.13 16.84 -46.28
C VAL A 36 -13.04 15.69 -45.83
N THR A 37 -13.70 15.01 -46.77
CA THR A 37 -14.60 13.90 -46.48
C THR A 37 -13.85 12.58 -46.40
N VAL A 38 -14.16 11.81 -45.35
CA VAL A 38 -13.66 10.45 -45.16
C VAL A 38 -14.38 9.50 -46.14
N ARG A 39 -13.64 8.67 -46.84
CA ARG A 39 -14.21 7.65 -47.75
C ARG A 39 -14.65 6.42 -46.97
N TYR A 40 -15.72 6.58 -46.19
CA TYR A 40 -16.31 5.45 -45.48
C TYR A 40 -16.94 4.42 -46.45
N PRO A 41 -16.78 3.09 -46.23
CA PRO A 41 -16.09 2.40 -45.12
C PRO A 41 -14.59 2.16 -45.36
N ALA A 42 -14.03 2.57 -46.50
CA ALA A 42 -12.62 2.34 -46.87
C ALA A 42 -11.65 3.13 -45.96
N GLU A 43 -12.08 4.31 -45.52
CA GLU A 43 -11.35 5.13 -44.57
C GLU A 43 -12.19 5.32 -43.30
N LYS A 44 -11.60 5.15 -42.11
CA LYS A 44 -12.26 5.36 -40.82
C LYS A 44 -11.83 6.70 -40.23
N VAL A 45 -12.77 7.37 -39.56
CA VAL A 45 -12.49 8.60 -38.82
C VAL A 45 -11.54 8.32 -37.67
N VAL A 46 -10.48 9.10 -37.54
CA VAL A 46 -9.63 9.09 -36.34
C VAL A 46 -10.40 9.77 -35.21
N LEU A 47 -10.83 8.95 -34.25
CA LEU A 47 -11.62 9.41 -33.11
C LEU A 47 -10.75 10.13 -32.09
N SER A 48 -11.31 11.16 -31.44
CA SER A 48 -10.68 11.81 -30.30
C SER A 48 -10.46 10.80 -29.17
N PRO A 49 -9.35 10.90 -28.38
CA PRO A 49 -9.17 10.08 -27.18
C PRO A 49 -10.29 10.24 -26.15
N ARG A 50 -11.07 11.32 -26.25
CA ARG A 50 -12.25 11.57 -25.39
C ARG A 50 -13.56 11.01 -25.96
N TRP A 51 -13.51 10.36 -27.10
CA TRP A 51 -14.72 9.78 -27.71
C TRP A 51 -15.30 8.68 -26.82
N ARG A 52 -16.59 8.72 -26.58
CA ARG A 52 -17.34 7.71 -25.82
C ARG A 52 -18.22 6.92 -26.79
N GLY A 53 -17.70 5.83 -27.31
CA GLY A 53 -18.44 4.87 -28.12
C GLY A 53 -19.18 3.83 -27.28
N ALA A 54 -19.51 2.69 -27.89
CA ALA A 54 -20.20 1.60 -27.23
C ALA A 54 -19.56 1.21 -25.89
N LEU A 55 -20.40 0.90 -24.91
CA LEU A 55 -19.98 0.37 -23.62
C LEU A 55 -19.52 -1.11 -23.79
N ARG A 56 -18.48 -1.47 -23.08
CA ARG A 56 -17.98 -2.82 -22.99
C ARG A 56 -17.94 -3.24 -21.51
N LEU A 57 -18.42 -4.45 -21.24
CA LEU A 57 -18.24 -5.12 -19.97
C LEU A 57 -16.91 -5.89 -20.04
N ARG A 58 -15.97 -5.59 -19.17
CA ARG A 58 -14.72 -6.34 -19.07
C ARG A 58 -14.96 -7.65 -18.35
N GLY A 59 -14.32 -8.71 -18.81
CA GLY A 59 -14.54 -10.11 -18.56
C GLY A 59 -15.02 -10.50 -17.17
N MET A 60 -15.84 -11.49 -17.11
CA MET A 60 -15.98 -12.31 -15.90
C MET A 60 -14.78 -13.27 -15.91
N LEU A 61 -13.89 -13.15 -14.94
CA LEU A 61 -12.90 -14.20 -14.72
C LEU A 61 -13.67 -15.48 -14.41
N GLY A 62 -13.58 -16.45 -15.31
CA GLY A 62 -13.84 -17.83 -14.97
C GLY A 62 -12.92 -18.18 -13.78
N ARG A 63 -13.28 -19.20 -13.00
CA ARG A 63 -12.47 -19.66 -11.86
C ARG A 63 -11.02 -19.99 -12.26
N ASP A 64 -10.74 -20.15 -13.55
CA ASP A 64 -9.47 -20.62 -14.10
C ASP A 64 -8.63 -19.52 -14.79
N GLU A 65 -9.10 -18.27 -14.84
CA GLU A 65 -8.44 -17.17 -15.57
C GLU A 65 -7.81 -16.08 -14.71
N ILE A 66 -7.53 -16.34 -13.46
CA ILE A 66 -6.46 -15.56 -12.81
C ILE A 66 -5.18 -16.14 -13.38
N PRO A 67 -4.29 -15.36 -14.01
CA PRO A 67 -2.96 -15.84 -14.23
C PRO A 67 -2.39 -16.14 -12.84
N LEU A 68 -2.53 -17.40 -12.41
CA LEU A 68 -1.65 -17.95 -11.42
C LEU A 68 -0.27 -17.58 -11.89
N VAL A 69 0.48 -16.93 -11.04
CA VAL A 69 1.91 -16.69 -11.24
C VAL A 69 2.46 -18.01 -11.76
N THR A 70 2.77 -18.06 -13.04
CA THR A 70 3.41 -19.21 -13.63
C THR A 70 4.66 -19.46 -12.82
N SER A 71 5.04 -20.72 -12.64
CA SER A 71 6.20 -21.19 -11.87
C SER A 71 7.56 -20.60 -12.30
N ASP A 72 7.59 -19.84 -13.37
CA ASP A 72 8.70 -18.97 -13.71
C ASP A 72 8.61 -17.72 -12.84
N PRO A 73 9.67 -17.37 -12.09
CA PRO A 73 9.71 -16.11 -11.39
C PRO A 73 9.40 -15.02 -12.43
N PRO A 74 8.39 -14.16 -12.20
CA PRO A 74 8.12 -13.08 -13.11
C PRO A 74 9.45 -12.35 -13.27
N SER A 75 9.92 -12.24 -14.52
CA SER A 75 11.09 -11.42 -14.76
C SER A 75 10.78 -10.09 -14.09
N TYR A 76 11.70 -9.56 -13.28
CA TYR A 76 11.53 -8.29 -12.57
C TYR A 76 11.02 -7.19 -13.53
N ASN A 77 11.30 -7.32 -14.81
CA ASN A 77 10.76 -6.53 -15.92
C ASN A 77 9.24 -6.70 -16.12
N GLY A 78 8.66 -7.87 -15.86
CA GLY A 78 7.20 -8.07 -16.00
C GLY A 78 6.38 -7.29 -14.97
N VAL A 79 6.95 -7.01 -13.81
CA VAL A 79 6.32 -6.13 -12.81
C VAL A 79 6.46 -4.66 -13.23
N ILE A 80 7.59 -4.28 -13.84
CA ILE A 80 7.85 -2.91 -14.31
C ILE A 80 7.07 -2.62 -15.60
N ASP A 81 7.02 -3.56 -16.54
CA ASP A 81 6.19 -3.43 -17.74
C ASP A 81 4.68 -3.47 -17.42
N GLY A 82 4.28 -4.14 -16.36
CA GLY A 82 2.94 -4.04 -15.78
C GLY A 82 2.61 -2.65 -15.24
N LEU A 83 3.60 -1.81 -14.93
CA LEU A 83 3.43 -0.44 -14.44
C LEU A 83 2.84 0.52 -15.49
N HIS A 84 2.94 0.25 -16.78
CA HIS A 84 2.14 0.97 -17.79
C HIS A 84 0.62 0.77 -17.63
N ARG A 85 0.19 -0.17 -16.79
CA ARG A 85 -1.19 -0.34 -16.36
C ARG A 85 -1.50 0.33 -15.01
N THR A 86 -0.60 1.14 -14.47
CA THR A 86 -0.66 1.70 -13.11
C THR A 86 -1.79 2.71 -12.86
N GLU A 87 -2.39 3.27 -13.89
CA GLU A 87 -3.61 4.09 -13.73
C GLU A 87 -4.79 3.30 -13.13
N ARG A 88 -4.65 2.01 -12.87
CA ARG A 88 -5.74 1.08 -12.54
C ARG A 88 -5.49 0.14 -11.37
N LEU A 89 -4.54 0.42 -10.47
CA LEU A 89 -4.34 -0.42 -9.29
C LEU A 89 -5.57 -0.36 -8.35
N ALA A 90 -5.92 -1.50 -7.73
CA ALA A 90 -6.92 -1.51 -6.67
C ALA A 90 -6.50 -0.53 -5.57
N PRO A 91 -7.43 0.24 -4.96
CA PRO A 91 -7.06 1.21 -3.94
C PRO A 91 -6.22 0.63 -2.81
N CYS A 92 -6.54 -0.58 -2.37
CA CYS A 92 -5.76 -1.28 -1.34
C CYS A 92 -4.32 -1.60 -1.80
N VAL A 93 -4.12 -1.93 -3.08
CA VAL A 93 -2.79 -2.19 -3.65
C VAL A 93 -2.01 -0.88 -3.83
N GLY A 94 -2.66 0.14 -4.43
CA GLY A 94 -2.02 1.43 -4.70
C GLY A 94 -1.67 2.22 -3.44
N ASN A 95 -2.45 2.07 -2.35
CA ASN A 95 -2.17 2.75 -1.07
C ASN A 95 -1.17 1.98 -0.19
N CYS A 96 -0.86 0.74 -0.53
CA CYS A 96 0.18 -0.01 0.15
C CYS A 96 1.56 0.48 -0.29
N PRO A 97 2.48 0.88 0.61
CA PRO A 97 3.83 1.32 0.25
C PRO A 97 4.61 0.30 -0.59
N ALA A 98 4.42 -0.99 -0.31
CA ALA A 98 5.06 -2.08 -1.05
C ALA A 98 4.21 -2.63 -2.21
N ASN A 99 3.03 -2.07 -2.49
CA ASN A 99 2.09 -2.55 -3.50
C ASN A 99 1.72 -4.04 -3.35
N VAL A 100 1.50 -4.50 -2.13
CA VAL A 100 1.05 -5.88 -1.85
C VAL A 100 -0.32 -6.12 -2.50
N ASP A 101 -0.49 -7.21 -3.23
CA ASP A 101 -1.78 -7.55 -3.86
C ASP A 101 -2.78 -8.10 -2.83
N ALA A 102 -3.25 -7.19 -1.96
CA ALA A 102 -4.28 -7.50 -0.97
C ALA A 102 -5.61 -7.95 -1.61
N ARG A 103 -5.90 -7.50 -2.83
CA ARG A 103 -7.06 -7.92 -3.58
C ARG A 103 -6.96 -9.38 -4.03
N GLY A 104 -5.82 -9.76 -4.61
CA GLY A 104 -5.52 -11.13 -5.01
C GLY A 104 -5.53 -12.08 -3.81
N GLN A 105 -4.90 -11.66 -2.69
CA GLN A 105 -4.98 -12.39 -1.44
C GLN A 105 -6.44 -12.66 -1.02
N ASN A 106 -7.27 -11.61 -0.94
CA ASN A 106 -8.65 -11.76 -0.50
C ASN A 106 -9.44 -12.69 -1.44
N TYR A 107 -9.14 -12.66 -2.74
CA TYR A 107 -9.74 -13.58 -3.68
C TYR A 107 -9.34 -15.03 -3.40
N LEU A 108 -8.05 -15.31 -3.26
CA LEU A 108 -7.54 -16.66 -3.00
C LEU A 108 -8.02 -17.20 -1.66
N VAL A 109 -8.05 -16.37 -0.60
CA VAL A 109 -8.61 -16.75 0.69
C VAL A 109 -10.10 -17.10 0.57
N ALA A 110 -10.89 -16.31 -0.15
CA ALA A 110 -12.32 -16.61 -0.34
C ALA A 110 -12.56 -17.91 -1.10
N GLU A 111 -11.61 -18.34 -1.94
CA GLU A 111 -11.64 -19.63 -2.64
C GLU A 111 -11.01 -20.80 -1.82
N GLY A 112 -10.60 -20.53 -0.57
CA GLY A 112 -9.97 -21.53 0.29
C GLY A 112 -8.51 -21.86 -0.06
N LYS A 113 -7.87 -21.07 -0.93
CA LYS A 113 -6.48 -21.24 -1.40
C LYS A 113 -5.52 -20.42 -0.55
N LEU A 114 -5.37 -20.79 0.74
CA LEU A 114 -4.63 -19.95 1.70
C LEU A 114 -3.12 -20.00 1.48
N VAL A 115 -2.60 -21.11 0.99
CA VAL A 115 -1.17 -21.28 0.69
C VAL A 115 -0.75 -20.38 -0.47
N GLU A 116 -1.53 -20.42 -1.56
CA GLU A 116 -1.30 -19.58 -2.74
C GLU A 116 -1.48 -18.10 -2.39
N ALA A 117 -2.41 -17.79 -1.47
CA ALA A 117 -2.60 -16.43 -0.96
C ALA A 117 -1.35 -15.94 -0.20
N TYR A 118 -0.72 -16.79 0.61
CA TYR A 118 0.53 -16.47 1.30
C TYR A 118 1.67 -16.22 0.30
N GLU A 119 1.83 -17.08 -0.71
CA GLU A 119 2.86 -16.94 -1.71
C GLU A 119 2.71 -15.65 -2.51
N LEU A 120 1.48 -15.31 -2.92
CA LEU A 120 1.18 -14.04 -3.58
C LEU A 120 1.54 -12.84 -2.71
N VAL A 121 1.18 -12.86 -1.44
CA VAL A 121 1.50 -11.77 -0.49
C VAL A 121 3.02 -11.64 -0.34
N ARG A 122 3.73 -12.77 -0.22
CA ARG A 122 5.17 -12.83 0.01
C ARG A 122 6.01 -12.29 -1.15
N GLU A 123 5.44 -12.09 -2.31
CA GLU A 123 6.14 -11.44 -3.42
C GLU A 123 6.59 -10.01 -3.05
N ARG A 124 5.77 -9.30 -2.27
CA ARG A 124 5.99 -7.90 -1.89
C ARG A 124 6.03 -7.67 -0.38
N ASN A 125 5.27 -8.41 0.39
CA ASN A 125 5.36 -8.43 1.84
C ASN A 125 6.17 -9.67 2.24
N ILE A 126 7.46 -9.51 2.40
CA ILE A 126 8.39 -10.61 2.65
C ILE A 126 8.21 -11.27 4.04
N LEU A 127 7.47 -10.61 4.94
CA LEU A 127 7.18 -11.02 6.32
C LEU A 127 5.66 -11.00 6.59
N PRO A 128 4.85 -11.86 5.91
CA PRO A 128 3.38 -11.81 6.04
C PRO A 128 2.87 -12.06 7.46
N GLY A 129 3.49 -12.95 8.22
CA GLY A 129 3.14 -13.24 9.60
C GLY A 129 3.44 -12.09 10.56
N VAL A 130 4.56 -11.41 10.36
CA VAL A 130 4.93 -10.20 11.10
C VAL A 130 3.94 -9.08 10.77
N LEU A 131 3.79 -8.72 9.48
CA LEU A 131 2.92 -7.61 9.09
C LEU A 131 1.43 -7.88 9.31
N GLY A 132 1.01 -9.15 9.31
CA GLY A 132 -0.33 -9.53 9.71
C GLY A 132 -0.67 -9.19 11.16
N ARG A 133 0.35 -8.86 11.98
CA ARG A 133 0.20 -8.46 13.39
C ARG A 133 0.44 -6.98 13.63
N ILE A 134 1.43 -6.39 12.97
CA ILE A 134 1.89 -5.02 13.31
C ILE A 134 1.65 -3.97 12.23
N CYS A 135 1.17 -4.33 11.03
CA CYS A 135 0.92 -3.36 9.98
C CYS A 135 -0.20 -2.39 10.38
N HIS A 136 0.03 -1.08 10.19
CA HIS A 136 -1.00 -0.04 10.37
C HIS A 136 -2.05 -0.01 9.24
N HIS A 137 -2.03 -0.97 8.34
CA HIS A 137 -3.00 -1.31 7.28
C HIS A 137 -3.54 -0.14 6.45
N PRO A 138 -2.70 0.68 5.78
CA PRO A 138 -3.16 1.78 4.94
C PRO A 138 -4.05 1.31 3.76
N CYS A 139 -3.96 0.05 3.38
CA CYS A 139 -4.84 -0.60 2.40
C CYS A 139 -6.31 -0.63 2.83
N GLU A 140 -6.59 -0.76 4.14
CA GLU A 140 -7.93 -0.77 4.70
C GLU A 140 -8.55 0.63 4.69
N SER A 141 -7.77 1.67 5.02
CA SER A 141 -8.21 3.07 4.93
C SER A 141 -8.62 3.46 3.51
N ALA A 142 -7.94 2.91 2.49
CA ALA A 142 -8.25 3.16 1.08
C ALA A 142 -9.30 2.21 0.50
N CYS A 143 -9.80 1.26 1.28
CA CYS A 143 -10.74 0.26 0.79
C CYS A 143 -12.05 0.91 0.35
N ARG A 144 -12.48 0.65 -0.90
CA ARG A 144 -13.76 1.17 -1.41
C ARG A 144 -14.98 0.66 -0.64
N ARG A 145 -14.82 -0.39 0.14
CA ARG A 145 -15.89 -0.89 0.99
C ARG A 145 -16.28 0.10 2.08
N ASN A 146 -15.38 1.01 2.48
CA ASN A 146 -15.68 2.14 3.37
C ASN A 146 -16.85 3.03 2.90
N TYR A 147 -17.22 2.98 1.61
CA TYR A 147 -18.39 3.70 1.09
C TYR A 147 -19.73 2.99 1.37
N TYR A 148 -19.70 1.76 1.84
CA TYR A 148 -20.89 0.92 2.04
C TYR A 148 -21.09 0.53 3.50
N ASP A 149 -20.03 0.03 4.12
CA ASP A 149 -20.03 -0.44 5.50
C ASP A 149 -18.63 -0.25 6.10
N GLU A 150 -17.85 -1.29 6.29
CA GLU A 150 -16.51 -1.28 6.85
C GLU A 150 -15.50 -1.88 5.86
N PRO A 151 -14.22 -1.45 5.90
CA PRO A 151 -13.18 -2.02 5.03
C PRO A 151 -13.01 -3.52 5.27
N VAL A 152 -12.50 -4.23 4.27
CA VAL A 152 -12.09 -5.63 4.46
C VAL A 152 -10.90 -5.67 5.42
N ALA A 153 -10.93 -6.59 6.39
CA ALA A 153 -9.88 -6.79 7.39
C ALA A 153 -8.63 -7.45 6.77
N VAL A 154 -7.89 -6.70 5.97
CA VAL A 154 -6.74 -7.21 5.18
C VAL A 154 -5.60 -7.67 6.08
N ARG A 155 -5.27 -6.89 7.14
CA ARG A 155 -4.21 -7.26 8.09
C ARG A 155 -4.51 -8.59 8.80
N PRO A 156 -5.70 -8.83 9.37
CA PRO A 156 -6.07 -10.14 9.91
C PRO A 156 -5.97 -11.28 8.89
N LEU A 157 -6.30 -11.03 7.62
CA LEU A 157 -6.17 -12.02 6.56
C LEU A 157 -4.70 -12.33 6.23
N HIS A 158 -3.78 -11.35 6.26
CA HIS A 158 -2.33 -11.60 6.17
C HIS A 158 -1.86 -12.55 7.28
N ARG A 159 -2.31 -12.31 8.51
CA ARG A 159 -2.00 -13.19 9.65
C ARG A 159 -2.53 -14.60 9.42
N LEU A 160 -3.78 -14.74 9.04
CA LEU A 160 -4.41 -16.04 8.80
C LEU A 160 -3.64 -16.85 7.74
N VAL A 161 -3.32 -16.27 6.60
CA VAL A 161 -2.59 -16.98 5.54
C VAL A 161 -1.20 -17.40 5.98
N ALA A 162 -0.52 -16.59 6.80
CA ALA A 162 0.78 -16.93 7.35
C ALA A 162 0.71 -18.08 8.37
N GLU A 163 -0.30 -18.06 9.25
CA GLU A 163 -0.55 -19.13 10.23
C GLU A 163 -0.91 -20.47 9.55
N GLU A 164 -1.71 -20.44 8.49
CA GLU A 164 -2.05 -21.63 7.70
C GLU A 164 -0.84 -22.13 6.89
N TYR A 165 -0.06 -21.22 6.32
CA TYR A 165 1.16 -21.60 5.61
C TYR A 165 2.18 -22.26 6.53
N ALA A 166 2.34 -21.78 7.77
CA ALA A 166 3.26 -22.35 8.75
C ALA A 166 2.93 -23.80 9.16
N LYS A 167 1.67 -24.24 8.97
CA LYS A 167 1.25 -25.63 9.23
C LYS A 167 1.64 -26.60 8.11
N THR A 168 2.11 -26.10 6.96
CA THR A 168 2.46 -26.94 5.80
C THR A 168 3.92 -27.34 5.83
N GLU A 169 4.22 -28.63 5.69
CA GLU A 169 5.58 -29.11 5.49
C GLU A 169 6.04 -28.83 4.07
N ARG A 170 7.24 -28.24 3.92
CA ARG A 170 7.78 -27.88 2.62
C ARG A 170 9.28 -28.09 2.56
N ASP A 171 9.74 -28.60 1.43
CA ASP A 171 11.15 -28.65 1.07
C ASP A 171 11.61 -27.29 0.56
N VAL A 172 12.17 -26.45 1.46
CA VAL A 172 12.71 -25.14 1.10
C VAL A 172 14.15 -25.33 0.65
N ARG A 173 14.44 -25.03 -0.62
CA ARG A 173 15.77 -25.15 -1.20
C ARG A 173 16.42 -23.77 -1.36
N PRO A 174 17.75 -23.68 -1.19
CA PRO A 174 18.49 -22.45 -1.45
C PRO A 174 18.26 -21.96 -2.89
N LEU A 175 18.13 -20.63 -3.05
CA LEU A 175 18.05 -19.99 -4.35
C LEU A 175 19.38 -20.10 -5.11
N PRO A 176 19.36 -20.27 -6.43
CA PRO A 176 20.59 -20.45 -7.21
C PRO A 176 21.39 -19.14 -7.28
N LYS A 177 22.70 -19.22 -7.00
CA LYS A 177 23.65 -18.11 -7.10
C LYS A 177 24.22 -18.06 -8.52
N THR A 178 23.60 -17.33 -9.43
CA THR A 178 23.90 -17.38 -10.87
C THR A 178 24.75 -16.22 -11.38
N ARG A 179 24.96 -15.17 -10.57
CA ARG A 179 25.58 -13.91 -11.03
C ARG A 179 27.05 -13.73 -10.68
N GLY A 180 27.59 -14.56 -9.80
CA GLY A 180 29.01 -14.51 -9.39
C GLY A 180 29.41 -13.20 -8.71
N LYS A 181 28.46 -12.39 -8.21
CA LYS A 181 28.68 -11.13 -7.50
C LYS A 181 28.11 -11.20 -6.10
N THR A 182 28.76 -10.49 -5.17
CA THR A 182 28.42 -10.47 -3.74
C THR A 182 27.96 -9.10 -3.30
N VAL A 183 26.85 -9.05 -2.54
CA VAL A 183 26.28 -7.81 -1.98
C VAL A 183 26.28 -7.92 -0.46
N ALA A 184 26.85 -6.92 0.21
CA ALA A 184 26.73 -6.76 1.66
C ALA A 184 25.45 -6.00 2.01
N VAL A 185 24.69 -6.50 3.00
CA VAL A 185 23.54 -5.81 3.58
C VAL A 185 23.82 -5.57 5.06
N ILE A 186 23.83 -4.32 5.50
CA ILE A 186 24.15 -3.94 6.88
C ILE A 186 22.88 -3.58 7.61
N GLY A 187 22.44 -4.45 8.51
CA GLY A 187 21.21 -4.38 9.27
C GLY A 187 20.16 -5.39 8.80
N SER A 188 19.64 -6.19 9.74
CA SER A 188 18.64 -7.23 9.52
C SER A 188 17.19 -6.75 9.79
N GLY A 189 16.94 -5.45 9.74
CA GLY A 189 15.60 -4.88 9.81
C GLY A 189 14.75 -5.17 8.56
N PRO A 190 13.47 -4.73 8.54
CA PRO A 190 12.54 -5.01 7.44
C PRO A 190 13.08 -4.64 6.05
N SER A 191 13.78 -3.50 5.95
CA SER A 191 14.35 -3.01 4.70
C SER A 191 15.47 -3.92 4.18
N GLY A 192 16.42 -4.29 5.07
CA GLY A 192 17.54 -5.16 4.72
C GLY A 192 17.07 -6.56 4.32
N LEU A 193 16.14 -7.15 5.07
CA LEU A 193 15.55 -8.45 4.76
C LEU A 193 14.83 -8.45 3.41
N ALA A 194 14.10 -7.37 3.07
CA ALA A 194 13.43 -7.24 1.79
C ALA A 194 14.42 -7.16 0.61
N ALA A 195 15.44 -6.33 0.76
CA ALA A 195 16.47 -6.20 -0.25
C ALA A 195 17.25 -7.50 -0.43
N ALA A 196 17.59 -8.20 0.67
CA ALA A 196 18.31 -9.47 0.63
C ALA A 196 17.54 -10.53 -0.16
N LEU A 197 16.23 -10.68 0.09
CA LEU A 197 15.40 -11.64 -0.64
C LEU A 197 15.35 -11.33 -2.14
N ASP A 198 15.16 -10.07 -2.52
CA ASP A 198 15.11 -9.69 -3.94
C ASP A 198 16.47 -9.92 -4.63
N LEU A 199 17.57 -9.55 -3.98
CA LEU A 199 18.91 -9.79 -4.51
C LEU A 199 19.22 -11.28 -4.66
N MET A 200 18.83 -12.11 -3.68
CA MET A 200 18.96 -13.57 -3.79
C MET A 200 18.12 -14.14 -4.94
N ARG A 201 16.87 -13.67 -5.11
CA ARG A 201 16.01 -14.04 -6.25
C ARG A 201 16.63 -13.67 -7.59
N LEU A 202 17.36 -12.55 -7.64
CA LEU A 202 18.09 -12.11 -8.82
C LEU A 202 19.41 -12.89 -9.06
N GLY A 203 19.77 -13.83 -8.16
CA GLY A 203 20.92 -14.71 -8.30
C GLY A 203 22.24 -14.17 -7.72
N TYR A 204 22.19 -13.13 -6.89
CA TYR A 204 23.35 -12.61 -6.16
C TYR A 204 23.64 -13.41 -4.90
N THR A 205 24.91 -13.44 -4.46
CA THR A 205 25.28 -13.85 -3.11
C THR A 205 25.05 -12.67 -2.17
N VAL A 206 24.33 -12.88 -1.08
CA VAL A 206 24.02 -11.84 -0.11
C VAL A 206 24.60 -12.22 1.25
N GLU A 207 25.45 -11.35 1.80
CA GLU A 207 25.97 -11.41 3.16
C GLU A 207 25.32 -10.31 3.99
N MET A 208 24.62 -10.70 5.06
CA MET A 208 23.93 -9.76 5.93
C MET A 208 24.64 -9.68 7.28
N PHE A 209 24.96 -8.46 7.70
CA PHE A 209 25.61 -8.18 8.99
C PHE A 209 24.61 -7.54 9.94
N GLU A 210 24.45 -8.12 11.11
CA GLU A 210 23.60 -7.60 12.20
C GLU A 210 24.45 -7.43 13.48
N LYS A 211 24.41 -6.25 14.08
CA LYS A 211 25.18 -5.96 15.29
C LYS A 211 24.69 -6.68 16.54
N GLU A 212 23.39 -6.94 16.60
CA GLU A 212 22.78 -7.62 17.73
C GLU A 212 22.89 -9.15 17.57
N ASP A 213 22.80 -9.88 18.69
CA ASP A 213 22.82 -11.35 18.69
C ASP A 213 21.58 -11.97 18.02
N LYS A 214 20.51 -11.19 17.88
CA LYS A 214 19.23 -11.61 17.31
C LYS A 214 18.83 -10.71 16.14
N PRO A 215 18.46 -11.30 14.99
CA PRO A 215 18.07 -10.54 13.82
C PRO A 215 16.64 -9.99 13.94
N GLY A 216 16.33 -8.99 13.09
CA GLY A 216 15.01 -8.40 12.98
C GLY A 216 14.98 -6.89 13.25
N GLY A 217 16.09 -6.31 13.75
CA GLY A 217 16.20 -4.89 14.05
C GLY A 217 15.08 -4.42 15.01
N ALA A 218 14.39 -3.33 14.68
CA ALA A 218 13.30 -2.79 15.49
C ALA A 218 12.11 -3.75 15.67
N LEU A 219 11.90 -4.72 14.76
CA LEU A 219 10.88 -5.76 14.94
C LEU A 219 11.16 -6.64 16.15
N TYR A 220 12.42 -6.89 16.44
CA TYR A 220 12.83 -7.67 17.60
C TYR A 220 13.01 -6.81 18.85
N SER A 221 13.69 -5.68 18.74
CA SER A 221 14.09 -4.87 19.90
C SER A 221 13.02 -3.86 20.34
N GLY A 222 12.27 -3.30 19.39
CA GLY A 222 11.33 -2.21 19.63
C GLY A 222 9.88 -2.65 19.75
N VAL A 223 9.42 -3.57 18.88
CA VAL A 223 8.02 -4.03 18.93
C VAL A 223 7.81 -4.99 20.10
N PRO A 224 6.82 -4.76 20.98
CA PRO A 224 6.55 -5.66 22.10
C PRO A 224 6.13 -7.07 21.69
N SER A 225 6.53 -8.07 22.46
CA SER A 225 6.25 -9.48 22.11
C SER A 225 4.77 -9.86 22.23
N TYR A 226 3.97 -9.11 22.98
CA TYR A 226 2.50 -9.30 23.02
C TYR A 226 1.82 -8.87 21.70
N ARG A 227 2.47 -8.01 20.89
CA ARG A 227 2.06 -7.65 19.53
C ARG A 227 2.69 -8.57 18.48
N LEU A 228 3.97 -8.85 18.63
CA LEU A 228 4.76 -9.67 17.72
C LEU A 228 5.50 -10.78 18.47
N PRO A 229 4.92 -11.98 18.57
CA PRO A 229 5.58 -13.15 19.14
C PRO A 229 6.91 -13.44 18.45
N ARG A 230 7.93 -13.76 19.22
CA ARG A 230 9.31 -13.90 18.71
C ARG A 230 9.49 -15.12 17.81
N ASP A 231 8.75 -16.19 18.05
CA ASP A 231 8.70 -17.39 17.22
C ASP A 231 8.22 -17.09 15.79
N VAL A 232 7.23 -16.20 15.65
CA VAL A 232 6.75 -15.75 14.32
C VAL A 232 7.84 -15.02 13.57
N LEU A 233 8.50 -14.04 14.21
CA LEU A 233 9.59 -13.29 13.60
C LEU A 233 10.77 -14.20 13.19
N HIS A 234 11.19 -15.07 14.12
CA HIS A 234 12.29 -16.00 13.88
C HIS A 234 11.96 -16.97 12.75
N SER A 235 10.77 -17.56 12.74
CA SER A 235 10.34 -18.49 11.68
C SER A 235 10.40 -17.86 10.29
N GLU A 236 9.99 -16.60 10.14
CA GLU A 236 10.02 -15.92 8.85
C GLU A 236 11.46 -15.56 8.43
N ILE A 237 12.31 -15.13 9.36
CA ILE A 237 13.74 -14.88 9.08
C ILE A 237 14.49 -16.18 8.76
N ASP A 238 14.26 -17.25 9.52
CA ASP A 238 14.82 -18.57 9.26
C ASP A 238 14.44 -19.10 7.87
N GLY A 239 13.23 -18.75 7.41
CA GLY A 239 12.79 -19.01 6.05
C GLY A 239 13.70 -18.36 5.00
N LEU A 240 14.22 -17.14 5.25
CA LEU A 240 15.17 -16.47 4.36
C LEU A 240 16.56 -17.10 4.43
N VAL A 241 17.01 -17.50 5.62
CA VAL A 241 18.28 -18.23 5.81
C VAL A 241 18.26 -19.57 5.06
N LYS A 242 17.16 -20.32 5.12
CA LYS A 242 16.97 -21.55 4.35
C LYS A 242 17.00 -21.32 2.84
N LEU A 243 16.60 -20.13 2.37
CA LEU A 243 16.70 -19.74 0.97
C LEU A 243 18.14 -19.37 0.54
N GLY A 244 19.10 -19.32 1.48
CA GLY A 244 20.53 -19.12 1.20
C GLY A 244 21.10 -17.78 1.62
N LEU A 245 20.38 -17.01 2.49
CA LEU A 245 20.92 -15.79 3.11
C LEU A 245 22.06 -16.15 4.08
N ASP A 246 23.25 -15.59 3.88
CA ASP A 246 24.35 -15.63 4.86
C ASP A 246 24.16 -14.52 5.90
N LEU A 247 23.51 -14.87 7.01
CA LEU A 247 23.18 -13.96 8.10
C LEU A 247 24.19 -14.09 9.24
N ARG A 248 24.93 -13.01 9.51
CA ARG A 248 25.97 -12.92 10.56
C ARG A 248 25.53 -11.94 11.65
N CYS A 249 25.03 -12.49 12.76
CA CYS A 249 24.66 -11.73 13.96
C CYS A 249 25.89 -11.51 14.86
N GLY A 250 25.84 -10.48 15.73
CA GLY A 250 26.90 -10.11 16.63
C GLY A 250 28.08 -9.43 15.93
N VAL A 251 27.90 -8.89 14.72
CA VAL A 251 28.95 -8.21 13.94
C VAL A 251 28.59 -6.74 13.73
N GLU A 252 29.24 -5.83 14.43
CA GLU A 252 29.03 -4.38 14.33
C GLU A 252 29.99 -3.77 13.29
N ILE A 253 29.43 -3.32 12.16
CA ILE A 253 30.20 -2.59 11.14
C ILE A 253 30.58 -1.22 11.68
N GLY A 254 31.85 -0.85 11.50
CA GLY A 254 32.48 0.34 12.08
C GLY A 254 33.18 0.07 13.41
N LYS A 255 33.05 -1.15 13.96
CA LYS A 255 33.75 -1.57 15.18
C LYS A 255 34.49 -2.89 14.99
N ASP A 256 33.79 -3.99 14.68
CA ASP A 256 34.36 -5.31 14.50
C ASP A 256 34.96 -5.46 13.08
N VAL A 257 34.29 -4.88 12.09
CA VAL A 257 34.71 -4.78 10.70
C VAL A 257 34.57 -3.35 10.23
N THR A 258 35.59 -2.76 9.64
CA THR A 258 35.52 -1.39 9.13
C THR A 258 34.60 -1.32 7.89
N MET A 259 33.86 -0.20 7.73
CA MET A 259 33.03 0.01 6.54
C MET A 259 33.85 -0.01 5.24
N ALA A 260 35.09 0.54 5.27
CA ALA A 260 36.01 0.49 4.15
C ALA A 260 36.31 -0.95 3.70
N LYS A 261 36.50 -1.87 4.65
CA LYS A 261 36.75 -3.28 4.35
C LYS A 261 35.51 -3.96 3.74
N VAL A 262 34.30 -3.63 4.22
CA VAL A 262 33.07 -4.15 3.62
C VAL A 262 32.93 -3.68 2.17
N ILE A 263 33.22 -2.40 1.88
CA ILE A 263 33.18 -1.85 0.53
C ILE A 263 34.20 -2.53 -0.39
N GLU A 264 35.39 -2.82 0.12
CA GLU A 264 36.46 -3.49 -0.65
C GLU A 264 36.09 -4.95 -0.99
N ASP A 265 35.46 -5.67 -0.07
CA ASP A 265 35.22 -7.12 -0.19
C ASP A 265 33.94 -7.45 -1.01
N HIS A 266 33.07 -6.45 -1.32
CA HIS A 266 31.79 -6.69 -1.96
C HIS A 266 31.59 -5.82 -3.22
N ASP A 267 30.86 -6.35 -4.20
CA ASP A 267 30.56 -5.61 -5.44
C ASP A 267 29.56 -4.45 -5.24
N ALA A 268 28.74 -4.51 -4.19
CA ALA A 268 27.88 -3.42 -3.74
C ALA A 268 27.53 -3.58 -2.25
N VAL A 269 27.19 -2.47 -1.60
CA VAL A 269 26.82 -2.43 -0.18
C VAL A 269 25.48 -1.70 0.02
N LEU A 270 24.62 -2.24 0.87
CA LEU A 270 23.36 -1.63 1.27
C LEU A 270 23.33 -1.34 2.78
N LEU A 271 23.18 -0.07 3.15
CA LEU A 271 23.03 0.37 4.53
C LEU A 271 21.56 0.41 4.94
N CYS A 272 21.15 -0.43 5.90
CA CYS A 272 19.79 -0.55 6.43
C CYS A 272 19.76 -0.52 7.96
N VAL A 273 20.64 0.26 8.57
CA VAL A 273 20.90 0.25 10.02
C VAL A 273 19.77 0.86 10.86
N GLY A 274 18.80 1.52 10.24
CA GLY A 274 17.63 2.11 10.91
C GLY A 274 17.96 3.22 11.91
N LEU A 275 17.08 3.43 12.88
CA LEU A 275 17.21 4.39 13.98
C LEU A 275 17.43 3.63 15.29
N GLN A 276 18.55 3.89 15.97
CA GLN A 276 19.06 2.98 17.01
C GLN A 276 19.05 3.57 18.41
N VAL A 277 18.94 4.89 18.54
CA VAL A 277 19.01 5.62 19.80
C VAL A 277 17.80 6.51 19.99
N SER A 278 17.32 6.59 21.22
CA SER A 278 16.22 7.49 21.57
C SER A 278 16.70 8.94 21.65
N ARG A 279 15.83 9.88 21.28
CA ARG A 279 16.07 11.30 21.53
C ARG A 279 15.59 11.64 22.93
N LEU A 280 16.41 12.38 23.68
CA LEU A 280 16.07 12.98 24.96
C LEU A 280 15.88 14.48 24.77
N LEU A 281 15.01 15.10 25.56
CA LEU A 281 14.90 16.57 25.62
C LEU A 281 16.02 17.15 26.48
N PRO A 282 16.62 18.27 26.06
CA PRO A 282 17.61 18.99 26.85
C PRO A 282 16.92 19.85 27.95
N ILE A 283 16.19 19.21 28.86
CA ILE A 283 15.52 19.84 30.01
C ILE A 283 16.27 19.56 31.29
N PRO A 284 16.10 20.38 32.34
CA PRO A 284 16.75 20.16 33.65
C PRO A 284 16.43 18.78 34.20
N GLY A 285 17.42 18.09 34.74
CA GLY A 285 17.28 16.77 35.38
C GLY A 285 17.19 15.59 34.41
N ASN A 286 17.40 15.79 33.10
CA ASN A 286 17.31 14.70 32.08
C ASN A 286 18.46 13.68 32.18
N ASP A 287 19.46 13.90 33.02
CA ASP A 287 20.59 13.02 33.31
C ASP A 287 20.47 12.30 34.67
N ALA A 288 19.37 12.50 35.40
CA ALA A 288 19.11 11.86 36.69
C ALA A 288 18.98 10.32 36.56
N GLU A 289 19.38 9.61 37.63
CA GLU A 289 19.16 8.14 37.71
C GLU A 289 17.64 7.84 37.70
N GLY A 290 17.18 7.08 36.74
CA GLY A 290 15.77 6.79 36.49
C GLY A 290 15.25 7.41 35.20
N VAL A 291 16.03 8.24 34.51
CA VAL A 291 15.72 8.71 33.14
C VAL A 291 16.26 7.74 32.11
N MET A 292 15.45 7.40 31.13
CA MET A 292 15.86 6.52 30.00
C MET A 292 15.12 6.85 28.71
N GLY A 293 15.64 6.36 27.59
CA GLY A 293 14.98 6.45 26.30
C GLY A 293 14.05 5.26 26.04
N ALA A 294 13.08 5.45 25.14
CA ALA A 294 12.08 4.44 24.80
C ALA A 294 12.71 3.16 24.21
N LEU A 295 13.71 3.31 23.32
CA LEU A 295 14.33 2.13 22.68
C LEU A 295 15.11 1.31 23.70
N GLU A 296 15.82 1.96 24.63
CA GLU A 296 16.56 1.33 25.72
C GLU A 296 15.59 0.58 26.64
N PHE A 297 14.47 1.22 27.00
CA PHE A 297 13.40 0.61 27.80
C PHE A 297 12.81 -0.62 27.10
N LEU A 298 12.34 -0.47 25.83
CA LEU A 298 11.71 -1.56 25.08
C LEU A 298 12.69 -2.72 24.84
N ARG A 299 13.98 -2.41 24.57
CA ARG A 299 15.01 -3.43 24.44
C ARG A 299 15.16 -4.22 25.75
N ALA A 300 15.22 -3.56 26.89
CA ALA A 300 15.34 -4.22 28.20
C ALA A 300 14.10 -5.07 28.51
N ALA A 301 12.89 -4.54 28.30
CA ALA A 301 11.66 -5.26 28.51
C ALA A 301 11.52 -6.48 27.58
N ASN A 302 11.87 -6.33 26.28
CA ASN A 302 11.73 -7.40 25.29
C ASN A 302 12.80 -8.48 25.41
N TRP A 303 14.03 -8.16 25.81
CA TRP A 303 15.14 -9.10 25.84
C TRP A 303 15.34 -9.76 27.20
N LYS A 304 15.14 -8.99 28.26
CA LYS A 304 15.39 -9.44 29.64
C LYS A 304 14.10 -9.74 30.41
N GLY A 305 12.94 -9.32 29.88
CA GLY A 305 11.66 -9.36 30.60
C GLY A 305 11.59 -8.42 31.81
N ASP A 306 12.59 -7.53 31.93
CA ASP A 306 12.72 -6.59 33.01
C ASP A 306 13.38 -5.29 32.51
N ALA A 307 12.74 -4.18 32.76
CA ALA A 307 13.25 -2.83 32.48
C ALA A 307 13.59 -2.05 33.76
N GLY A 308 13.67 -2.71 34.94
CA GLY A 308 13.99 -2.11 36.21
C GLY A 308 12.90 -1.23 36.80
N VAL A 309 11.62 -1.46 36.42
CA VAL A 309 10.49 -0.60 36.82
C VAL A 309 9.47 -1.30 37.71
N GLN A 310 9.73 -2.54 38.11
CA GLN A 310 8.83 -3.30 38.99
C GLN A 310 8.55 -2.53 40.30
N GLY A 311 7.26 -2.32 40.59
CA GLY A 311 6.77 -1.59 41.77
C GLY A 311 6.96 -0.08 41.70
N LYS A 312 7.55 0.46 40.62
CA LYS A 312 7.80 1.91 40.44
C LYS A 312 6.67 2.60 39.70
N ARG A 313 6.56 3.92 39.92
CA ARG A 313 5.70 4.79 39.11
C ARG A 313 6.47 5.25 37.88
N VAL A 314 5.91 4.99 36.70
CA VAL A 314 6.56 5.31 35.42
C VAL A 314 5.83 6.46 34.74
N PHE A 315 6.57 7.47 34.29
CA PHE A 315 6.07 8.55 33.47
C PHE A 315 6.66 8.46 32.05
N VAL A 316 5.82 8.28 31.05
CA VAL A 316 6.21 8.20 29.63
C VAL A 316 5.94 9.52 28.94
N ILE A 317 6.94 10.09 28.25
CA ILE A 317 6.83 11.36 27.54
C ILE A 317 6.70 11.07 26.03
N GLY A 318 5.57 11.44 25.45
CA GLY A 318 5.28 11.34 24.02
C GLY A 318 3.87 10.83 23.72
N GLY A 319 3.30 11.22 22.56
CA GLY A 319 1.95 10.86 22.13
C GLY A 319 1.92 9.83 20.99
N GLY A 320 3.07 9.31 20.52
CA GLY A 320 3.15 8.38 19.40
C GLY A 320 3.04 6.90 19.80
N ASN A 321 2.94 6.00 18.78
CA ASN A 321 2.80 4.55 18.99
C ASN A 321 3.92 3.96 19.88
N VAL A 322 5.15 4.47 19.79
CA VAL A 322 6.27 4.01 20.63
C VAL A 322 6.03 4.33 22.10
N ALA A 323 5.44 5.50 22.41
CA ALA A 323 5.10 5.86 23.78
C ALA A 323 4.01 4.93 24.36
N VAL A 324 3.01 4.60 23.53
CA VAL A 324 1.96 3.64 23.90
C VAL A 324 2.56 2.24 24.14
N ASP A 325 3.46 1.78 23.27
CA ASP A 325 4.16 0.50 23.45
C ASP A 325 4.99 0.48 24.75
N VAL A 326 5.71 1.57 25.06
CA VAL A 326 6.45 1.71 26.34
C VAL A 326 5.50 1.63 27.53
N ALA A 327 4.40 2.41 27.52
CA ALA A 327 3.45 2.45 28.61
C ALA A 327 2.82 1.07 28.89
N ARG A 328 2.38 0.40 27.83
CA ARG A 328 1.81 -0.97 27.93
C ARG A 328 2.83 -2.02 28.36
N CYS A 329 4.11 -1.89 27.92
CA CYS A 329 5.18 -2.73 28.45
C CYS A 329 5.45 -2.47 29.93
N ALA A 330 5.46 -1.20 30.36
CA ALA A 330 5.69 -0.85 31.76
C ALA A 330 4.65 -1.50 32.69
N VAL A 331 3.36 -1.52 32.30
CA VAL A 331 2.31 -2.24 33.03
C VAL A 331 2.68 -3.73 33.14
N ARG A 332 3.09 -4.38 32.06
CA ARG A 332 3.39 -5.84 32.02
C ARG A 332 4.65 -6.23 32.79
N VAL A 333 5.63 -5.36 32.88
CA VAL A 333 6.84 -5.60 33.70
C VAL A 333 6.66 -5.15 35.15
N GLY A 334 5.42 -4.85 35.58
CA GLY A 334 5.04 -4.69 36.97
C GLY A 334 5.21 -3.29 37.55
N ALA A 335 5.17 -2.23 36.72
CA ALA A 335 5.05 -0.88 37.24
C ALA A 335 3.78 -0.72 38.11
N SER A 336 3.89 0.02 39.21
CA SER A 336 2.77 0.26 40.13
C SER A 336 1.76 1.28 39.60
N GLU A 337 2.23 2.21 38.80
CA GLU A 337 1.45 3.25 38.12
C GLU A 337 2.14 3.63 36.82
N VAL A 338 1.37 3.81 35.73
CA VAL A 338 1.91 4.28 34.45
C VAL A 338 1.10 5.46 33.95
N LYS A 339 1.80 6.59 33.76
CA LYS A 339 1.24 7.81 33.16
C LYS A 339 1.94 8.10 31.84
N LEU A 340 1.16 8.58 30.85
CA LEU A 340 1.66 8.99 29.55
C LEU A 340 1.32 10.46 29.32
N GLY A 341 2.34 11.33 29.21
CA GLY A 341 2.18 12.75 28.94
C GLY A 341 2.53 13.13 27.52
N CYS A 342 1.67 13.93 26.85
CA CYS A 342 1.90 14.41 25.51
C CYS A 342 1.43 15.85 25.30
N LEU A 343 2.01 16.50 24.27
CA LEU A 343 1.68 17.89 23.89
C LEU A 343 0.27 18.01 23.33
N GLU A 344 -0.14 17.01 22.58
CA GLU A 344 -1.37 16.99 21.79
C GLU A 344 -2.61 16.88 22.67
N ALA A 345 -3.74 17.39 22.17
CA ALA A 345 -5.05 17.10 22.74
C ALA A 345 -5.44 15.62 22.52
N PRO A 346 -6.41 15.08 23.29
CA PRO A 346 -6.75 13.64 23.20
C PRO A 346 -7.11 13.14 21.78
N ASN A 347 -7.72 13.99 20.97
CA ASN A 347 -8.11 13.69 19.58
C ASN A 347 -7.03 14.02 18.54
N GLU A 348 -5.88 14.55 18.97
CA GLU A 348 -4.77 14.95 18.10
C GLU A 348 -3.52 14.09 18.32
N MET A 349 -3.58 13.13 19.23
CA MET A 349 -2.46 12.22 19.49
C MET A 349 -2.02 11.52 18.21
N PRO A 350 -0.70 11.47 17.91
CA PRO A 350 -0.19 10.86 16.67
C PRO A 350 -0.20 9.32 16.68
N CYS A 351 -0.50 8.68 17.80
CA CYS A 351 -0.69 7.24 17.88
C CYS A 351 -2.01 6.82 17.22
N HIS A 352 -2.11 5.54 16.86
CA HIS A 352 -3.36 5.01 16.34
C HIS A 352 -4.45 4.99 17.42
N PRO A 353 -5.70 5.40 17.10
CA PRO A 353 -6.79 5.46 18.10
C PRO A 353 -6.99 4.15 18.86
N TRP A 354 -6.92 3.02 18.21
CA TRP A 354 -7.08 1.71 18.85
C TRP A 354 -5.93 1.36 19.81
N GLU A 355 -4.71 1.85 19.57
CA GLU A 355 -3.56 1.56 20.44
C GLU A 355 -3.66 2.32 21.78
N ILE A 356 -4.10 3.59 21.73
CA ILE A 356 -4.32 4.34 22.96
C ILE A 356 -5.56 3.83 23.74
N GLU A 357 -6.63 3.46 23.05
CA GLU A 357 -7.80 2.82 23.68
C GLU A 357 -7.39 1.56 24.46
N GLU A 358 -6.60 0.68 23.83
CA GLU A 358 -6.08 -0.53 24.47
C GLU A 358 -5.17 -0.21 25.69
N ALA A 359 -4.39 0.87 25.63
CA ALA A 359 -3.55 1.28 26.76
C ALA A 359 -4.38 1.80 27.96
N LEU A 360 -5.45 2.56 27.68
CA LEU A 360 -6.38 3.03 28.70
C LEU A 360 -7.13 1.85 29.35
N ASP A 361 -7.57 0.86 28.56
CA ASP A 361 -8.18 -0.38 29.07
C ASP A 361 -7.22 -1.17 29.97
N GLU A 362 -5.91 -1.05 29.77
CA GLU A 362 -4.85 -1.70 30.55
C GLU A 362 -4.41 -0.88 31.76
N GLY A 363 -5.08 0.25 32.07
CA GLY A 363 -4.85 1.06 33.26
C GLY A 363 -3.80 2.17 33.10
N VAL A 364 -3.35 2.45 31.89
CA VAL A 364 -2.49 3.62 31.61
C VAL A 364 -3.31 4.90 31.75
N VAL A 365 -2.76 5.93 32.40
CA VAL A 365 -3.39 7.24 32.55
C VAL A 365 -2.78 8.21 31.53
N ALA A 366 -3.58 8.68 30.57
CA ALA A 366 -3.14 9.68 29.59
C ALA A 366 -3.31 11.12 30.13
N MET A 367 -2.24 11.90 30.06
CA MET A 367 -2.17 13.32 30.40
C MET A 367 -1.87 14.12 29.13
N CYS A 368 -2.91 14.46 28.39
CA CYS A 368 -2.82 15.23 27.13
C CYS A 368 -2.70 16.74 27.42
N SER A 369 -2.29 17.49 26.39
CA SER A 369 -2.07 18.95 26.45
C SER A 369 -1.06 19.35 27.55
N GLN A 370 -0.04 18.51 27.78
CA GLN A 370 0.99 18.69 28.78
C GLN A 370 2.39 18.60 28.16
N ALA A 371 3.17 19.67 28.31
CA ALA A 371 4.56 19.73 27.86
C ALA A 371 5.52 19.37 29.01
N PRO A 372 6.57 18.60 28.78
CA PRO A 372 7.62 18.36 29.74
C PRO A 372 8.42 19.65 29.99
N ASP A 373 8.57 20.06 31.24
CA ASP A 373 9.31 21.23 31.66
C ASP A 373 10.65 20.86 32.30
N SER A 374 10.64 20.02 33.35
CA SER A 374 11.86 19.54 34.04
C SER A 374 11.60 18.19 34.70
N VAL A 375 12.62 17.34 34.78
CA VAL A 375 12.64 16.19 35.68
C VAL A 375 12.98 16.66 37.09
N LEU A 376 12.14 16.30 38.04
CA LEU A 376 12.38 16.58 39.45
C LEU A 376 13.25 15.49 40.04
N GLU A 377 14.33 15.89 40.72
CA GLU A 377 15.30 14.95 41.31
C GLU A 377 15.60 15.29 42.76
N GLU A 378 15.92 14.27 43.53
CA GLU A 378 16.51 14.35 44.86
C GLU A 378 17.70 13.38 44.92
N ASP A 379 18.85 13.87 45.38
CA ASP A 379 20.11 13.12 45.42
C ASP A 379 20.48 12.45 44.08
N GLY A 380 20.20 13.12 42.95
CA GLY A 380 20.48 12.64 41.60
C GLY A 380 19.52 11.55 41.11
N LYS A 381 18.39 11.31 41.82
CA LYS A 381 17.37 10.31 41.42
C LYS A 381 16.04 10.96 41.09
N VAL A 382 15.34 10.42 40.12
CA VAL A 382 14.02 10.89 39.75
C VAL A 382 13.02 10.72 40.90
N VAL A 383 12.32 11.82 41.25
CA VAL A 383 11.21 11.82 42.23
C VAL A 383 9.90 12.31 41.59
N GLY A 384 9.96 12.92 40.40
CA GLY A 384 8.79 13.41 39.71
C GLY A 384 9.11 14.03 38.34
N MET A 385 8.05 14.45 37.67
CA MET A 385 8.10 15.19 36.42
C MET A 385 7.29 16.47 36.54
N ARG A 386 7.89 17.62 36.22
CA ARG A 386 7.17 18.88 36.08
C ARG A 386 6.68 19.05 34.67
N LEU A 387 5.40 19.31 34.55
CA LEU A 387 4.72 19.54 33.27
C LEU A 387 4.27 21.00 33.22
N ARG A 388 4.14 21.52 32.00
CA ARG A 388 3.56 22.82 31.69
C ARG A 388 2.37 22.63 30.75
N ASP A 389 1.32 23.43 30.90
CA ASP A 389 0.18 23.41 30.02
C ASP A 389 0.60 23.68 28.57
N CYS A 390 0.14 22.87 27.63
CA CYS A 390 0.31 23.06 26.20
C CYS A 390 -1.02 23.54 25.60
N LEU A 391 -1.03 24.77 25.10
CA LEU A 391 -2.23 25.43 24.57
C LEU A 391 -2.50 25.03 23.11
N SER A 392 -1.44 24.86 22.32
CA SER A 392 -1.51 24.36 20.94
C SER A 392 -0.16 23.76 20.55
N VAL A 393 -0.17 22.75 19.65
CA VAL A 393 1.04 22.10 19.15
C VAL A 393 1.48 22.67 17.80
N PHE A 394 0.51 23.12 16.98
CA PHE A 394 0.76 23.59 15.63
C PHE A 394 0.29 25.04 15.45
N ASP A 395 0.99 25.78 14.58
CA ASP A 395 0.55 27.10 14.14
C ASP A 395 -0.60 27.01 13.11
N GLU A 396 -1.13 28.16 12.69
CA GLU A 396 -2.21 28.26 11.69
C GLU A 396 -1.83 27.64 10.33
N ALA A 397 -0.56 27.49 10.04
CA ALA A 397 -0.03 26.87 8.81
C ALA A 397 0.23 25.35 8.99
N GLY A 398 -0.09 24.77 10.16
CA GLY A 398 0.11 23.36 10.47
C GLY A 398 1.58 22.99 10.74
N ARG A 399 2.44 23.96 11.05
CA ARG A 399 3.85 23.72 11.41
C ARG A 399 3.98 23.54 12.91
N PHE A 400 4.84 22.62 13.34
CA PHE A 400 5.15 22.38 14.74
C PHE A 400 5.70 23.66 15.39
N ALA A 401 4.92 24.29 16.25
CA ALA A 401 5.20 25.53 16.97
C ALA A 401 4.43 25.59 18.29
N PRO A 402 4.77 24.74 19.28
CA PRO A 402 3.98 24.58 20.49
C PRO A 402 3.93 25.88 21.28
N GLN A 403 2.73 26.23 21.77
CA GLN A 403 2.48 27.35 22.64
C GLN A 403 2.17 26.84 24.06
N TYR A 404 2.78 27.44 25.04
CA TYR A 404 2.70 27.02 26.45
C TYR A 404 1.94 28.02 27.27
N GLY A 405 1.17 27.52 28.25
CA GLY A 405 0.53 28.29 29.29
C GLY A 405 1.49 28.58 30.46
N GLU A 406 0.97 29.30 31.48
CA GLU A 406 1.72 29.61 32.70
C GLU A 406 1.54 28.53 33.79
N GLY A 407 0.52 27.66 33.64
CA GLY A 407 0.24 26.59 34.60
C GLY A 407 1.31 25.51 34.58
N THR A 408 1.71 25.04 35.77
CA THR A 408 2.62 23.90 35.92
C THR A 408 2.01 22.87 36.87
N THR A 409 2.28 21.59 36.61
CA THR A 409 1.82 20.45 37.41
C THR A 409 3.00 19.54 37.72
N ASP A 410 3.24 19.24 38.98
CA ASP A 410 4.25 18.25 39.39
C ASP A 410 3.59 16.88 39.53
N VAL A 411 4.10 15.90 38.79
CA VAL A 411 3.62 14.52 38.77
C VAL A 411 4.66 13.63 39.44
N PRO A 412 4.36 13.02 40.59
CA PRO A 412 5.29 12.09 41.22
C PRO A 412 5.55 10.86 40.33
N CYS A 413 6.82 10.53 40.12
CA CYS A 413 7.26 9.33 39.43
C CYS A 413 8.68 8.96 39.85
N ASP A 414 9.05 7.68 39.65
CA ASP A 414 10.34 7.13 40.00
C ASP A 414 11.19 6.84 38.74
N VAL A 415 10.54 6.81 37.58
CA VAL A 415 11.18 6.61 36.28
C VAL A 415 10.52 7.49 35.24
N VAL A 416 11.33 8.13 34.40
CA VAL A 416 10.89 8.92 33.23
C VAL A 416 11.41 8.27 31.96
N VAL A 417 10.52 7.96 30.97
CA VAL A 417 10.88 7.37 29.70
C VAL A 417 10.55 8.32 28.55
N PHE A 418 11.57 8.78 27.81
CA PHE A 418 11.39 9.65 26.65
C PHE A 418 11.09 8.86 25.39
N ALA A 419 9.91 9.06 24.81
CA ALA A 419 9.43 8.45 23.57
C ALA A 419 9.10 9.51 22.49
N ILE A 420 10.00 10.47 22.30
CA ILE A 420 9.82 11.68 21.48
C ILE A 420 10.61 11.65 20.16
N GLY A 421 10.95 10.46 19.69
CA GLY A 421 11.66 10.25 18.45
C GLY A 421 12.98 9.53 18.64
N GLN A 422 13.60 9.25 17.50
CA GLN A 422 14.75 8.38 17.38
C GLN A 422 15.81 9.01 16.46
N ALA A 423 17.05 8.55 16.56
CA ALA A 423 18.17 8.97 15.71
C ALA A 423 19.05 7.79 15.31
N SER A 424 19.81 7.95 14.25
CA SER A 424 20.87 7.01 13.87
C SER A 424 22.18 7.39 14.53
N LYS A 425 23.00 6.41 14.86
CA LYS A 425 24.39 6.57 15.26
C LYS A 425 25.29 6.03 14.16
N LEU A 426 25.88 6.91 13.36
CA LEU A 426 26.58 6.56 12.13
C LEU A 426 28.05 6.93 12.11
N ASP A 427 28.57 7.57 13.16
CA ASP A 427 29.92 8.16 13.21
C ASP A 427 31.01 7.18 12.75
N THR A 428 30.98 5.95 13.24
CA THR A 428 31.97 4.91 12.89
C THR A 428 31.75 4.28 11.51
N ILE A 429 30.56 4.43 10.93
CA ILE A 429 30.21 3.91 9.61
C ILE A 429 30.63 4.88 8.50
N ILE A 430 30.48 6.19 8.75
CA ILE A 430 30.75 7.23 7.74
C ILE A 430 32.23 7.62 7.67
N GLU A 431 33.01 7.36 8.73
CA GLU A 431 34.41 7.75 8.80
C GLU A 431 35.23 7.16 7.64
N GLY A 432 35.86 8.02 6.84
CA GLY A 432 36.70 7.62 5.71
C GLY A 432 35.99 7.03 4.50
N THR A 433 34.65 7.05 4.45
CA THR A 433 33.87 6.39 3.39
C THR A 433 33.32 7.31 2.30
N GLY A 434 33.35 8.63 2.53
CA GLY A 434 32.71 9.61 1.63
C GLY A 434 31.19 9.72 1.78
N LEU A 435 30.59 8.99 2.72
CA LEU A 435 29.17 9.10 3.07
C LEU A 435 28.88 10.44 3.73
N GLN A 436 27.73 11.06 3.42
CA GLN A 436 27.33 12.37 3.96
C GLN A 436 25.97 12.28 4.67
N LEU A 437 25.82 13.08 5.72
CA LEU A 437 24.59 13.26 6.46
C LEU A 437 24.00 14.65 6.20
N ASN A 438 22.68 14.77 6.24
CA ASN A 438 22.00 16.06 6.30
C ASN A 438 22.02 16.64 7.73
N GLU A 439 21.49 17.87 7.88
CA GLU A 439 21.41 18.57 9.17
C GLU A 439 20.63 17.79 10.28
N ARG A 440 19.81 16.81 9.88
CA ARG A 440 19.04 15.97 10.80
C ARG A 440 19.74 14.67 11.19
N GLY A 441 20.97 14.44 10.70
CA GLY A 441 21.73 13.21 10.94
C GLY A 441 21.26 12.01 10.10
N ILE A 442 20.58 12.25 8.99
CA ILE A 442 20.05 11.24 8.07
C ILE A 442 20.98 11.13 6.87
N LEU A 443 21.25 9.91 6.38
CA LEU A 443 22.07 9.68 5.20
C LEU A 443 21.50 10.37 3.96
N ILE A 444 22.36 11.10 3.25
CA ILE A 444 22.04 11.72 1.97
C ILE A 444 22.07 10.64 0.90
N VAL A 445 20.94 10.47 0.21
CA VAL A 445 20.79 9.59 -0.94
C VAL A 445 20.09 10.31 -2.07
N ASP A 446 20.31 9.86 -3.29
CA ASP A 446 19.43 10.19 -4.41
C ASP A 446 18.08 9.52 -4.21
N GLY A 447 17.03 10.31 -4.04
CA GLY A 447 15.68 9.84 -3.70
C GLY A 447 15.04 8.95 -4.78
N SER A 448 15.59 8.96 -6.00
CA SER A 448 15.14 8.10 -7.09
C SER A 448 15.91 6.79 -7.18
N THR A 449 17.15 6.73 -6.72
CA THR A 449 18.04 5.58 -6.92
C THR A 449 18.50 4.92 -5.62
N ALA A 450 18.23 5.51 -4.47
CA ALA A 450 18.77 5.08 -3.17
C ALA A 450 20.31 5.06 -3.11
N ALA A 451 21.01 5.57 -4.14
CA ALA A 451 22.47 5.68 -4.17
C ALA A 451 22.93 6.76 -3.18
N THR A 452 23.97 6.47 -2.42
CA THR A 452 24.61 7.44 -1.51
C THR A 452 25.63 8.29 -2.25
N THR A 453 26.34 9.15 -1.53
CA THR A 453 27.48 9.92 -2.05
C THR A 453 28.75 9.08 -2.30
N ALA A 454 28.79 7.84 -1.79
CA ALA A 454 29.88 6.88 -2.01
C ALA A 454 29.53 5.90 -3.14
N PRO A 455 30.37 5.74 -4.18
CA PRO A 455 30.09 4.81 -5.28
C PRO A 455 29.93 3.36 -4.83
N GLY A 456 28.91 2.67 -5.36
CA GLY A 456 28.62 1.26 -5.01
C GLY A 456 27.94 1.07 -3.65
N VAL A 457 27.71 2.17 -2.91
CA VAL A 457 27.02 2.15 -1.61
C VAL A 457 25.62 2.75 -1.75
N PHE A 458 24.64 2.01 -1.28
CA PHE A 458 23.22 2.36 -1.27
C PHE A 458 22.70 2.42 0.16
N ALA A 459 21.59 3.11 0.39
CA ALA A 459 20.96 3.10 1.70
C ALA A 459 19.43 3.09 1.59
N SER A 460 18.75 2.44 2.55
CA SER A 460 17.30 2.35 2.58
C SER A 460 16.76 2.17 4.01
N GLY A 461 15.44 2.27 4.17
CA GLY A 461 14.79 2.23 5.48
C GLY A 461 14.93 3.54 6.23
N GLU A 462 14.70 3.50 7.54
CA GLU A 462 14.58 4.69 8.39
C GLU A 462 15.86 5.52 8.53
N VAL A 463 17.04 4.94 8.23
CA VAL A 463 18.30 5.69 8.16
C VAL A 463 18.30 6.74 7.05
N VAL A 464 17.38 6.61 6.08
CA VAL A 464 17.17 7.52 4.95
C VAL A 464 15.87 8.31 5.09
N THR A 465 14.76 7.64 5.47
CA THR A 465 13.43 8.25 5.47
C THR A 465 13.07 8.94 6.78
N GLY A 466 13.83 8.69 7.85
CA GLY A 466 13.37 8.97 9.20
C GLY A 466 12.36 7.95 9.70
N PRO A 467 11.76 8.17 10.90
CA PRO A 467 10.80 7.24 11.49
C PRO A 467 9.63 6.91 10.56
N GLY A 468 9.29 5.64 10.45
CA GLY A 468 8.28 5.17 9.52
C GLY A 468 7.64 3.85 9.94
N SER A 469 7.03 3.15 8.98
CA SER A 469 6.40 1.85 9.22
C SER A 469 7.21 0.70 8.61
N ALA A 470 7.05 -0.50 9.17
CA ALA A 470 7.72 -1.69 8.67
C ALA A 470 7.43 -1.97 7.18
N ILE A 471 6.18 -1.76 6.73
CA ILE A 471 5.82 -1.94 5.31
C ILE A 471 6.45 -0.88 4.40
N ALA A 472 6.63 0.36 4.88
CA ALA A 472 7.34 1.40 4.14
C ALA A 472 8.85 1.07 4.05
N SER A 473 9.44 0.56 5.13
CA SER A 473 10.83 0.11 5.13
C SER A 473 11.06 -1.07 4.16
N ILE A 474 10.15 -2.05 4.11
CA ILE A 474 10.17 -3.13 3.12
C ILE A 474 10.16 -2.55 1.69
N ALA A 475 9.30 -1.58 1.43
CA ALA A 475 9.19 -0.95 0.11
C ALA A 475 10.49 -0.28 -0.34
N THR A 476 11.15 0.45 0.57
CA THR A 476 12.45 1.08 0.25
C THR A 476 13.57 0.04 0.06
N GLY A 477 13.48 -1.09 0.76
CA GLY A 477 14.38 -2.24 0.55
C GLY A 477 14.28 -2.82 -0.86
N HIS A 478 13.06 -3.04 -1.36
CA HIS A 478 12.81 -3.46 -2.74
C HIS A 478 13.38 -2.47 -3.77
N GLU A 479 13.18 -1.17 -3.53
CA GLU A 479 13.70 -0.11 -4.41
C GLU A 479 15.23 -0.10 -4.45
N ALA A 480 15.87 -0.24 -3.31
CA ALA A 480 17.33 -0.30 -3.21
C ALA A 480 17.90 -1.56 -3.89
N ALA A 481 17.27 -2.71 -3.69
CA ALA A 481 17.68 -3.95 -4.37
C ALA A 481 17.63 -3.83 -5.89
N HIS A 482 16.59 -3.19 -6.43
CA HIS A 482 16.50 -2.91 -7.85
C HIS A 482 17.61 -1.99 -8.34
N SER A 483 17.95 -0.95 -7.58
CA SER A 483 19.06 -0.04 -7.92
C SER A 483 20.41 -0.73 -7.90
N ILE A 484 20.66 -1.56 -6.89
CA ILE A 484 21.87 -2.38 -6.78
C ILE A 484 21.98 -3.32 -7.97
N HIS A 485 20.87 -3.97 -8.35
CA HIS A 485 20.84 -4.82 -9.54
C HIS A 485 21.28 -4.07 -10.79
N ARG A 486 20.69 -2.91 -11.08
CA ARG A 486 21.07 -2.08 -12.23
C ARG A 486 22.53 -1.63 -12.18
N TYR A 487 22.99 -1.18 -11.02
CA TYR A 487 24.39 -0.81 -10.80
C TYR A 487 25.34 -1.97 -11.18
N LEU A 488 25.05 -3.16 -10.67
CA LEU A 488 25.86 -4.35 -10.92
C LEU A 488 25.80 -4.84 -12.38
N GLN A 489 24.76 -4.46 -13.14
CA GLN A 489 24.68 -4.71 -14.59
C GLN A 489 25.32 -3.60 -15.43
N GLY A 490 25.77 -2.48 -14.82
CA GLY A 490 26.30 -1.33 -15.54
C GLY A 490 25.24 -0.51 -16.26
N GLU A 491 23.98 -0.59 -15.81
CA GLU A 491 22.85 0.15 -16.37
C GLU A 491 22.70 1.52 -15.71
N ASP A 492 22.08 2.48 -16.42
CA ASP A 492 21.73 3.76 -15.83
C ASP A 492 20.69 3.59 -14.72
N LEU A 493 21.02 4.04 -13.51
CA LEU A 493 20.17 3.94 -12.33
C LEU A 493 18.86 4.74 -12.46
N ALA A 494 18.86 5.84 -13.21
CA ALA A 494 17.73 6.74 -13.38
C ALA A 494 16.78 6.32 -14.52
N GLU A 495 17.25 5.50 -15.45
CA GLU A 495 16.45 5.08 -16.60
C GLU A 495 15.24 4.26 -16.18
N ARG A 496 14.06 4.62 -16.67
CA ARG A 496 12.78 3.92 -16.47
C ARG A 496 12.24 3.88 -15.04
N ARG A 497 12.66 4.75 -14.13
CA ARG A 497 11.93 4.93 -12.88
C ARG A 497 10.64 5.70 -13.14
N ILE A 498 9.55 4.95 -13.27
CA ILE A 498 8.22 5.53 -13.29
C ILE A 498 7.91 5.98 -11.87
N PRO A 499 7.63 7.29 -11.63
CA PRO A 499 7.21 7.75 -10.32
C PRO A 499 6.02 6.89 -9.84
N ARG A 500 6.00 6.52 -8.56
CA ARG A 500 4.81 5.84 -8.01
C ARG A 500 3.60 6.71 -8.33
N PRO A 501 2.61 6.21 -9.09
CA PRO A 501 1.39 6.95 -9.24
C PRO A 501 0.75 7.04 -7.87
N VAL A 502 0.64 8.25 -7.34
CA VAL A 502 -0.21 8.49 -6.18
C VAL A 502 -1.63 8.29 -6.68
N PRO A 503 -2.37 7.31 -6.17
CA PRO A 503 -3.73 7.09 -6.60
C PRO A 503 -4.56 8.33 -6.28
N VAL A 504 -4.90 9.11 -7.29
CA VAL A 504 -5.84 10.22 -7.12
C VAL A 504 -7.23 9.61 -7.11
N TYR A 505 -7.73 9.34 -5.92
CA TYR A 505 -9.12 8.92 -5.76
C TYR A 505 -10.01 10.15 -5.87
N PRO A 506 -11.03 10.15 -6.73
CA PRO A 506 -11.99 11.24 -6.72
C PRO A 506 -12.63 11.30 -5.32
N LYS A 507 -12.56 12.46 -4.67
CA LYS A 507 -13.17 12.76 -3.36
C LYS A 507 -14.71 12.71 -3.38
N ARG A 508 -15.33 12.32 -4.48
CA ARG A 508 -16.76 12.11 -4.55
C ARG A 508 -17.10 10.79 -3.85
N GLN A 509 -17.69 10.92 -2.68
CA GLN A 509 -18.48 9.84 -2.12
C GLN A 509 -19.52 9.45 -3.18
N PRO A 510 -19.60 8.17 -3.61
CA PRO A 510 -20.80 7.72 -4.31
C PRO A 510 -21.98 8.05 -3.42
N ALA A 511 -23.01 8.66 -3.96
CA ALA A 511 -24.23 8.91 -3.19
C ALA A 511 -24.63 7.59 -2.53
N LEU A 512 -24.66 7.55 -1.21
CA LEU A 512 -25.16 6.42 -0.46
C LEU A 512 -26.59 6.19 -0.93
N LEU A 513 -26.80 5.11 -1.65
CA LEU A 513 -28.10 4.79 -2.20
C LEU A 513 -28.96 4.29 -1.05
N GLU A 514 -30.02 5.06 -0.73
CA GLU A 514 -31.06 4.61 0.18
C GLU A 514 -31.56 3.24 -0.25
N GLY A 515 -31.62 2.27 0.68
CA GLY A 515 -32.14 0.92 0.44
C GLY A 515 -31.10 -0.12 -0.03
N VAL A 516 -29.80 0.17 -0.03
CA VAL A 516 -28.79 -0.87 -0.09
C VAL A 516 -28.64 -1.45 1.29
N GLU A 517 -29.10 -2.68 1.49
CA GLU A 517 -28.81 -3.41 2.72
C GLU A 517 -27.30 -3.40 2.94
N THR A 518 -26.87 -2.90 4.11
CA THR A 518 -25.50 -2.94 4.58
C THR A 518 -25.13 -4.41 4.78
N TYR A 519 -24.24 -4.86 3.96
CA TYR A 519 -24.13 -6.26 3.71
C TYR A 519 -23.34 -6.98 4.76
N ARG A 520 -22.86 -7.56 5.31
CA ARG A 520 -22.01 -8.41 6.17
C ARG A 520 -21.08 -7.53 7.00
N LEU A 521 -21.32 -7.48 8.26
CA LEU A 521 -20.43 -6.83 9.23
C LEU A 521 -18.99 -7.36 9.08
N ARG A 522 -18.02 -6.47 9.20
CA ARG A 522 -16.60 -6.80 9.26
C ARG A 522 -16.36 -7.79 10.40
N LYS A 523 -15.54 -8.79 10.15
CA LYS A 523 -15.07 -9.68 11.21
C LYS A 523 -14.07 -8.93 12.08
N GLN A 524 -14.43 -8.76 13.34
CA GLN A 524 -13.57 -8.11 14.32
C GLN A 524 -12.48 -9.10 14.76
N MET A 525 -11.26 -8.58 14.98
CA MET A 525 -10.17 -9.37 15.54
C MET A 525 -10.50 -9.75 16.98
N PRO A 526 -10.57 -11.03 17.33
CA PRO A 526 -10.74 -11.43 18.74
C PRO A 526 -9.56 -10.96 19.59
N MET A 527 -9.86 -10.39 20.76
CA MET A 527 -8.88 -9.84 21.68
C MET A 527 -8.90 -10.59 23.02
N ALA A 528 -7.75 -10.72 23.65
CA ALA A 528 -7.66 -11.13 25.05
C ALA A 528 -8.32 -10.06 25.95
N ARG A 529 -8.96 -10.47 27.04
CA ARG A 529 -9.60 -9.53 27.97
C ARG A 529 -8.55 -8.63 28.62
N PRO A 530 -8.90 -7.36 28.94
CA PRO A 530 -7.94 -6.41 29.52
C PRO A 530 -7.24 -6.95 30.78
N GLU A 531 -7.97 -7.58 31.67
CA GLU A 531 -7.45 -8.16 32.92
C GLU A 531 -6.47 -9.33 32.70
N ASP A 532 -6.62 -10.08 31.60
CA ASP A 532 -5.74 -11.21 31.28
C ASP A 532 -4.44 -10.76 30.60
N ARG A 533 -4.48 -9.68 29.82
CA ARG A 533 -3.35 -9.24 28.98
C ARG A 533 -2.34 -8.32 29.68
N VAL A 534 -2.64 -7.87 30.88
CA VAL A 534 -1.71 -7.04 31.70
C VAL A 534 -0.73 -7.86 32.53
N THR A 535 -0.91 -9.15 32.64
CA THR A 535 -0.14 -10.04 33.53
C THR A 535 1.13 -10.60 32.88
N ASP A 536 1.16 -10.62 31.55
CA ASP A 536 2.27 -11.21 30.78
C ASP A 536 2.35 -10.64 29.33
N PHE A 537 3.24 -11.23 28.51
CA PHE A 537 3.46 -10.84 27.13
C PHE A 537 2.82 -11.80 26.12
N ARG A 538 1.79 -12.55 26.48
CA ARG A 538 1.02 -13.34 25.51
C ARG A 538 0.34 -12.45 24.48
N PRO A 539 0.09 -12.95 23.26
CA PRO A 539 -0.54 -12.16 22.21
C PRO A 539 -1.89 -11.59 22.65
N VAL A 540 -2.07 -10.30 22.47
CA VAL A 540 -3.32 -9.59 22.77
C VAL A 540 -4.37 -9.89 21.70
N GLU A 541 -3.99 -9.82 20.42
CA GLU A 541 -4.84 -10.24 19.30
C GLU A 541 -4.78 -11.77 19.14
N LEU A 542 -5.94 -12.44 19.01
CA LEU A 542 -6.02 -13.90 18.99
C LEU A 542 -6.08 -14.49 17.56
N GLY A 543 -6.35 -13.67 16.54
CA GLY A 543 -6.46 -14.12 15.15
C GLY A 543 -7.90 -14.49 14.76
N LEU A 544 -8.16 -14.52 13.44
CA LEU A 544 -9.42 -15.00 12.90
C LEU A 544 -9.36 -16.53 12.76
N THR A 545 -10.48 -17.19 12.99
CA THR A 545 -10.64 -18.60 12.61
C THR A 545 -10.64 -18.73 11.08
N HIS A 546 -10.38 -19.95 10.60
CA HIS A 546 -10.41 -20.25 9.17
C HIS A 546 -11.74 -19.82 8.52
N GLN A 547 -12.87 -20.17 9.12
CA GLN A 547 -14.20 -19.83 8.60
C GLN A 547 -14.47 -18.32 8.60
N GLU A 548 -14.07 -17.62 9.66
CA GLU A 548 -14.18 -16.16 9.72
C GLU A 548 -13.35 -15.49 8.63
N GLY A 549 -12.14 -16.00 8.38
CA GLY A 549 -11.28 -15.49 7.32
C GLY A 549 -11.88 -15.67 5.93
N LEU A 550 -12.44 -16.84 5.62
CA LEU A 550 -13.15 -17.07 4.36
C LEU A 550 -14.32 -16.09 4.18
N ALA A 551 -15.13 -15.94 5.25
CA ALA A 551 -16.29 -15.05 5.25
C ALA A 551 -15.88 -13.56 5.08
N GLU A 552 -14.79 -13.14 5.74
CA GLU A 552 -14.26 -11.78 5.65
C GLU A 552 -13.69 -11.51 4.25
N ALA A 553 -12.90 -12.43 3.71
CA ALA A 553 -12.33 -12.32 2.37
C ALA A 553 -13.41 -12.23 1.28
N ALA A 554 -14.53 -12.94 1.46
CA ALA A 554 -15.67 -12.89 0.54
C ALA A 554 -16.38 -11.53 0.51
N ARG A 555 -16.14 -10.64 1.47
CA ARG A 555 -16.63 -9.24 1.46
C ARG A 555 -15.91 -8.38 0.43
N CYS A 556 -14.74 -8.80 -0.08
CA CYS A 556 -13.94 -8.02 -1.00
C CYS A 556 -14.70 -7.71 -2.29
N LEU A 557 -14.73 -6.42 -2.68
CA LEU A 557 -15.38 -5.96 -3.92
C LEU A 557 -14.59 -6.33 -5.18
N ARG A 558 -13.40 -6.94 -5.02
CA ARG A 558 -12.50 -7.32 -6.14
C ARG A 558 -12.22 -6.15 -7.08
N CYS A 559 -12.01 -4.93 -6.53
CA CYS A 559 -11.70 -3.73 -7.30
C CYS A 559 -10.59 -4.00 -8.30
N GLN A 560 -10.78 -3.57 -9.55
CA GLN A 560 -9.86 -3.79 -10.69
C GLN A 560 -9.69 -5.24 -11.18
N SER A 561 -10.47 -6.19 -10.70
CA SER A 561 -10.53 -7.46 -11.41
C SER A 561 -11.08 -7.32 -12.83
N GLU A 562 -11.43 -6.07 -13.23
CA GLU A 562 -12.12 -5.78 -14.48
C GLU A 562 -13.40 -6.64 -14.66
N VAL A 563 -13.91 -7.16 -13.55
CA VAL A 563 -15.04 -8.10 -13.50
C VAL A 563 -16.25 -7.42 -12.87
N CYS A 564 -17.38 -7.60 -13.52
CA CYS A 564 -18.64 -7.15 -12.97
C CYS A 564 -19.04 -7.98 -11.75
N VAL A 565 -19.19 -7.32 -10.59
CA VAL A 565 -19.62 -7.97 -9.33
C VAL A 565 -21.14 -7.87 -9.12
N GLY A 566 -21.89 -7.41 -10.13
CA GLY A 566 -23.35 -7.28 -10.04
C GLY A 566 -23.84 -6.26 -9.00
N CYS A 567 -23.05 -5.22 -8.68
CA CYS A 567 -23.41 -4.23 -7.66
C CYS A 567 -24.58 -3.31 -8.04
N THR A 568 -25.07 -3.36 -9.29
CA THR A 568 -26.18 -2.59 -9.85
C THR A 568 -26.01 -1.06 -9.93
N PHE A 569 -24.86 -0.50 -9.55
CA PHE A 569 -24.61 0.94 -9.61
C PHE A 569 -24.82 1.52 -11.02
N CYS A 570 -24.29 0.85 -12.05
CA CYS A 570 -24.44 1.28 -13.42
C CYS A 570 -25.91 1.40 -13.84
N ALA A 571 -26.75 0.45 -13.43
CA ALA A 571 -28.19 0.47 -13.73
C ALA A 571 -28.90 1.62 -12.98
N ARG A 572 -28.55 1.85 -11.71
CA ARG A 572 -29.17 2.89 -10.88
C ARG A 572 -28.72 4.31 -11.27
N THR A 573 -27.47 4.45 -11.73
CA THR A 573 -26.91 5.75 -12.13
C THR A 573 -27.30 6.12 -13.56
N CYS A 574 -27.81 5.17 -14.35
CA CYS A 574 -28.18 5.41 -15.74
C CYS A 574 -29.42 6.33 -15.82
N PRO A 575 -29.29 7.55 -16.40
CA PRO A 575 -30.42 8.49 -16.48
C PRO A 575 -31.53 7.99 -17.39
N ASP A 576 -31.19 7.13 -18.37
CA ASP A 576 -32.12 6.64 -19.37
C ASP A 576 -32.60 5.20 -19.11
N TYR A 577 -32.25 4.64 -17.93
CA TYR A 577 -32.59 3.26 -17.56
C TYR A 577 -32.22 2.23 -18.66
N ALA A 578 -31.11 2.47 -19.33
CA ALA A 578 -30.65 1.64 -20.44
C ALA A 578 -29.99 0.32 -20.00
N ILE A 579 -29.72 0.13 -18.69
CA ILE A 579 -28.97 -1.01 -18.16
C ILE A 579 -29.85 -1.82 -17.20
N ALA A 580 -29.95 -3.13 -17.45
CA ALA A 580 -30.57 -4.10 -16.55
C ALA A 580 -29.52 -5.08 -16.01
N VAL A 581 -29.49 -5.28 -14.70
CA VAL A 581 -28.53 -6.17 -14.02
C VAL A 581 -29.26 -7.08 -13.06
N GLU A 582 -29.06 -8.38 -13.19
CA GLU A 582 -29.55 -9.40 -12.25
C GLU A 582 -28.37 -10.27 -11.77
N ARG A 583 -28.44 -10.68 -10.51
CA ARG A 583 -27.40 -11.53 -9.90
C ARG A 583 -28.03 -12.53 -8.97
N VAL A 584 -27.36 -13.66 -8.79
CA VAL A 584 -27.59 -14.60 -7.69
C VAL A 584 -26.58 -14.30 -6.59
N ASP A 585 -27.04 -14.19 -5.35
CA ASP A 585 -26.26 -13.90 -4.16
C ASP A 585 -26.54 -15.02 -3.13
N GLU A 586 -25.89 -16.16 -3.30
CA GLU A 586 -25.94 -17.29 -2.36
C GLU A 586 -24.62 -17.36 -1.57
N PRO A 587 -24.61 -17.93 -0.36
CA PRO A 587 -23.39 -18.10 0.42
C PRO A 587 -22.31 -18.82 -0.40
N GLY A 588 -21.19 -18.13 -0.67
CA GLY A 588 -20.07 -18.65 -1.46
C GLY A 588 -20.22 -18.54 -2.98
N VAL A 589 -21.36 -18.10 -3.51
CA VAL A 589 -21.56 -17.93 -4.96
C VAL A 589 -22.13 -16.55 -5.26
N ARG A 590 -21.33 -15.71 -5.91
CA ARG A 590 -21.81 -14.47 -6.53
C ARG A 590 -21.71 -14.62 -8.04
N CYS A 591 -22.83 -14.66 -8.70
CA CYS A 591 -22.88 -14.84 -10.14
C CYS A 591 -23.77 -13.77 -10.77
N LEU A 592 -23.22 -13.08 -11.78
CA LEU A 592 -23.98 -12.18 -12.62
C LEU A 592 -24.80 -13.03 -13.60
N THR A 593 -26.11 -13.12 -13.39
CA THR A 593 -27.00 -13.92 -14.24
C THR A 593 -27.43 -13.16 -15.47
N ARG A 594 -27.64 -11.83 -15.36
CA ARG A 594 -28.07 -11.00 -16.46
C ARG A 594 -27.35 -9.64 -16.46
N TYR A 595 -26.93 -9.19 -17.61
CA TYR A 595 -26.47 -7.83 -17.87
C TYR A 595 -26.90 -7.44 -19.28
N ASP A 596 -27.89 -6.57 -19.39
CA ASP A 596 -28.37 -6.08 -20.68
C ASP A 596 -28.14 -4.57 -20.78
N LEU A 597 -27.69 -4.11 -21.93
CA LEU A 597 -27.58 -2.72 -22.33
C LEU A 597 -28.45 -2.45 -23.54
N ASP A 598 -29.50 -1.65 -23.38
CA ASP A 598 -30.30 -1.13 -24.48
C ASP A 598 -29.63 0.12 -25.07
N VAL A 599 -28.84 -0.08 -26.12
CA VAL A 599 -28.08 0.98 -26.79
C VAL A 599 -29.04 2.00 -27.43
N SER A 600 -30.28 1.61 -27.76
CA SER A 600 -31.29 2.52 -28.33
C SER A 600 -31.75 3.61 -27.34
N LYS A 601 -31.53 3.40 -26.04
CA LYS A 601 -31.81 4.37 -24.96
C LYS A 601 -30.56 5.07 -24.47
N CYS A 602 -29.38 4.50 -24.71
CA CYS A 602 -28.13 5.00 -24.14
C CYS A 602 -27.73 6.35 -24.74
N CYS A 603 -27.57 7.38 -23.90
CA CYS A 603 -27.08 8.70 -24.31
C CYS A 603 -25.54 8.83 -24.25
N PHE A 604 -24.82 7.75 -24.00
CA PHE A 604 -23.35 7.70 -23.93
C PHE A 604 -22.73 8.69 -22.92
N CYS A 605 -23.44 9.07 -21.88
CA CYS A 605 -22.97 10.02 -20.85
C CYS A 605 -21.75 9.55 -20.05
N GLY A 606 -21.56 8.24 -19.93
CA GLY A 606 -20.43 7.62 -19.25
C GLY A 606 -20.54 7.49 -17.72
N LEU A 607 -21.64 7.96 -17.12
CA LEU A 607 -21.85 7.89 -15.67
C LEU A 607 -21.75 6.46 -15.14
N CYS A 608 -22.25 5.46 -15.88
CA CYS A 608 -22.16 4.06 -15.50
C CYS A 608 -20.72 3.55 -15.40
N ALA A 609 -19.84 3.99 -16.32
CA ALA A 609 -18.43 3.63 -16.30
C ALA A 609 -17.67 4.38 -15.19
N GLU A 610 -17.98 5.66 -14.98
CA GLU A 610 -17.36 6.49 -13.93
C GLU A 610 -17.73 6.01 -12.52
N GLN A 611 -18.95 5.50 -12.33
CA GLN A 611 -19.44 4.99 -11.05
C GLN A 611 -19.14 3.50 -10.83
N CYS A 612 -18.59 2.80 -11.81
CA CYS A 612 -18.31 1.38 -11.67
C CYS A 612 -17.18 1.14 -10.64
N PRO A 613 -17.46 0.53 -9.48
CA PRO A 613 -16.45 0.36 -8.41
C PRO A 613 -15.32 -0.58 -8.80
N THR A 614 -15.57 -1.47 -9.76
CA THR A 614 -14.59 -2.45 -10.24
C THR A 614 -13.97 -2.09 -11.59
N ASN A 615 -14.35 -0.93 -12.17
CA ASN A 615 -13.98 -0.54 -13.53
C ASN A 615 -14.32 -1.61 -14.60
N ALA A 616 -15.33 -2.44 -14.33
CA ALA A 616 -15.78 -3.48 -15.27
C ALA A 616 -16.42 -2.89 -16.53
N LEU A 617 -16.84 -1.62 -16.50
CA LEU A 617 -17.40 -0.91 -17.63
C LEU A 617 -16.41 0.08 -18.21
N THR A 618 -16.24 0.05 -19.52
CA THR A 618 -15.44 1.03 -20.25
C THR A 618 -16.13 1.40 -21.55
N HIS A 619 -15.95 2.66 -21.97
CA HIS A 619 -16.30 3.07 -23.33
C HIS A 619 -15.22 2.64 -24.32
N THR A 620 -15.66 2.20 -25.49
CA THR A 620 -14.78 1.82 -26.59
C THR A 620 -14.75 2.92 -27.66
N GLY A 621 -13.91 2.77 -28.67
CA GLY A 621 -13.94 3.61 -29.87
C GLY A 621 -15.04 3.22 -30.87
N GLN A 622 -15.86 2.22 -30.57
CA GLN A 622 -16.85 1.73 -31.51
C GLN A 622 -18.05 2.70 -31.59
N TYR A 623 -18.31 3.14 -32.79
CA TYR A 623 -19.42 4.08 -33.08
C TYR A 623 -20.39 3.53 -34.15
N GLU A 624 -20.07 2.40 -34.80
CA GLU A 624 -20.91 1.76 -35.81
C GLU A 624 -21.94 0.88 -35.10
N LEU A 625 -23.07 1.48 -34.70
CA LEU A 625 -24.13 0.85 -33.92
C LEU A 625 -25.47 0.85 -34.68
N SER A 626 -25.42 0.78 -36.04
CA SER A 626 -26.60 0.71 -36.87
C SER A 626 -27.07 -0.73 -37.04
N PHE A 627 -28.32 -0.97 -36.77
CA PHE A 627 -28.96 -2.29 -36.92
C PHE A 627 -30.30 -2.19 -37.63
N TYR A 628 -30.69 -3.23 -38.34
CA TYR A 628 -31.95 -3.26 -39.08
C TYR A 628 -33.20 -3.36 -38.20
N HIS A 629 -33.05 -3.90 -36.98
CA HIS A 629 -34.16 -4.10 -36.04
C HIS A 629 -33.80 -3.64 -34.67
N ARG A 630 -34.70 -2.92 -33.98
CA ARG A 630 -34.51 -2.35 -32.64
C ARG A 630 -34.12 -3.39 -31.58
N PRO A 631 -34.65 -4.62 -31.54
CA PRO A 631 -34.21 -5.62 -30.58
C PRO A 631 -32.71 -5.97 -30.64
N LEU A 632 -32.09 -5.77 -31.81
CA LEU A 632 -30.65 -5.98 -32.00
C LEU A 632 -29.78 -4.90 -31.34
N LEU A 633 -30.38 -3.81 -30.88
CA LEU A 633 -29.73 -2.75 -30.10
C LEU A 633 -29.69 -3.05 -28.59
N THR A 634 -30.23 -4.18 -28.14
CA THR A 634 -30.08 -4.66 -26.78
C THR A 634 -28.93 -5.67 -26.75
N PHE A 635 -27.83 -5.28 -26.14
CA PHE A 635 -26.65 -6.11 -25.98
C PHE A 635 -26.75 -6.89 -24.67
N ASP A 636 -26.77 -8.20 -24.78
CA ASP A 636 -26.75 -9.09 -23.62
C ASP A 636 -25.33 -9.21 -22.98
N LYS A 637 -25.25 -9.92 -21.87
CA LYS A 637 -23.99 -10.16 -21.16
C LYS A 637 -22.88 -10.70 -22.09
N GLY A 638 -23.22 -11.64 -22.97
CA GLY A 638 -22.26 -12.25 -23.89
C GLY A 638 -21.76 -11.26 -24.95
N GLU A 639 -22.63 -10.44 -25.47
CA GLU A 639 -22.28 -9.39 -26.44
C GLU A 639 -21.45 -8.27 -25.80
N MET A 640 -21.77 -7.90 -24.55
CA MET A 640 -21.02 -6.90 -23.77
C MET A 640 -19.60 -7.36 -23.42
N LEU A 641 -19.35 -8.66 -23.33
CA LEU A 641 -18.04 -9.24 -22.99
C LEU A 641 -17.11 -9.37 -24.22
N ARG A 642 -17.66 -9.37 -25.44
CA ARG A 642 -16.85 -9.48 -26.67
C ARG A 642 -16.12 -8.19 -26.99
N ASP A 643 -14.97 -8.32 -27.65
CA ASP A 643 -14.20 -7.17 -28.10
C ASP A 643 -15.01 -6.34 -29.09
N GLY A 644 -15.50 -5.20 -28.57
CA GLY A 644 -16.03 -4.13 -29.39
C GLY A 644 -17.40 -4.38 -30.00
N GLY A 645 -18.30 -5.16 -29.39
CA GLY A 645 -19.75 -5.21 -29.68
C GLY A 645 -20.15 -5.07 -31.16
N GLY A 646 -19.41 -5.61 -32.07
CA GLY A 646 -19.73 -5.34 -33.43
C GLY A 646 -19.09 -6.32 -34.40
N THR A 647 -19.78 -6.84 -35.13
CA THR A 647 -19.93 -7.78 -36.19
C THR A 647 -20.50 -9.07 -35.60
N ARG A 648 -21.84 -9.13 -35.56
CA ARG A 648 -22.46 -10.41 -35.79
C ARG A 648 -21.99 -10.84 -37.17
N ALA A 649 -20.85 -11.51 -37.19
CA ALA A 649 -20.57 -12.42 -38.29
C ALA A 649 -21.75 -13.37 -38.29
N THR A 650 -22.44 -13.42 -39.42
CA THR A 650 -23.49 -14.37 -39.73
C THR A 650 -22.85 -15.76 -39.73
N GLY A 651 -22.72 -16.40 -38.56
CA GLY A 651 -22.14 -17.70 -38.36
C GLY A 651 -22.39 -18.12 -36.92
N ARG A 652 -23.31 -19.03 -36.74
CA ARG A 652 -23.54 -19.79 -35.53
C ARG A 652 -22.28 -20.61 -35.24
N ASP A 653 -21.35 -20.07 -34.46
CA ASP A 653 -20.36 -20.88 -33.78
C ASP A 653 -20.54 -20.64 -32.28
N GLY A 654 -21.11 -21.69 -31.65
CA GLY A 654 -21.39 -21.67 -30.23
C GLY A 654 -20.09 -21.57 -29.44
N ILE A 655 -19.88 -20.42 -28.83
CA ILE A 655 -19.00 -20.31 -27.66
C ILE A 655 -19.94 -20.35 -26.48
N ASP A 656 -20.01 -21.50 -25.82
CA ASP A 656 -20.66 -21.64 -24.51
C ASP A 656 -20.05 -20.61 -23.56
N SER A 657 -20.87 -19.62 -23.19
CA SER A 657 -20.54 -18.80 -22.03
C SER A 657 -20.37 -19.74 -20.84
N PRO A 658 -19.34 -19.56 -19.99
CA PRO A 658 -19.24 -20.35 -18.77
C PRO A 658 -20.54 -20.18 -17.99
N SER A 659 -21.33 -21.25 -17.98
CA SER A 659 -22.61 -21.30 -17.27
C SER A 659 -22.34 -21.06 -15.78
N CYS A 660 -23.06 -20.12 -15.18
CA CYS A 660 -23.22 -20.08 -13.73
C CYS A 660 -23.54 -21.52 -13.28
N PRO A 661 -22.85 -22.06 -12.27
CA PRO A 661 -23.15 -23.39 -11.79
C PRO A 661 -24.62 -23.42 -11.37
N THR A 662 -25.47 -23.97 -12.25
CA THR A 662 -26.83 -24.31 -11.89
C THR A 662 -26.76 -25.36 -10.78
N ARG A 663 -27.57 -25.21 -9.76
CA ARG A 663 -27.77 -26.20 -8.70
C ARG A 663 -27.73 -27.59 -9.31
N ARG A 664 -26.74 -28.41 -8.97
CA ARG A 664 -26.90 -29.86 -9.12
C ARG A 664 -28.00 -30.26 -8.16
N GLU A 665 -29.12 -30.66 -8.68
CA GLU A 665 -30.14 -31.34 -7.93
C GLU A 665 -29.51 -32.59 -7.27
N GLY A 666 -29.65 -32.66 -5.98
CA GLY A 666 -29.41 -33.90 -5.21
C GLY A 666 -28.04 -33.98 -4.56
N THR A 667 -27.88 -33.34 -3.41
CA THR A 667 -27.38 -34.00 -2.18
C THR A 667 -27.79 -33.13 -0.98
N ARG A 668 -28.80 -33.63 -0.28
CA ARG A 668 -29.08 -33.23 1.10
C ARG A 668 -27.92 -33.75 1.96
N LEU A 669 -27.24 -32.90 2.64
CA LEU A 669 -26.74 -33.07 4.01
C LEU A 669 -26.64 -31.71 4.66
#